data_39ad77d792d447319e529dc90243d6c8
#
_entry.id   39ad77d792d447319e529dc90243d6c8
#
_cell.length_a   1.000
_cell.length_b   1.000
_cell.length_c   1.000
_cell.angle_alpha   90.00
_cell.angle_beta   90.00
_cell.angle_gamma   90.00
#
_symmetry.space_group_name_H-M   'P 1'
#
loop_
_entity.id
_entity.type
_entity.pdbx_description
1 polymer ?
#
loop_
_entity_poly.entity_id
_entity_poly.type
_entity_poly.pdbx_seq_one_letter_code
_entity_poly.pdbx_strand_id
1 'polypeptide(L)'
;MAFFQITNGVLLNYRGCDSNVVIPSTVTSIGFSAFRDCESLVSVVIPDSVTFIGSSAFYHCSKLTSVTLSNSLTFINDYSFAYCESLTSITIPNSVTSINPRAFAGCENLTSVTIPDSVTSIDLEAFMGCGLTSITIPDSVTSIGDRAFAGCSGLADEAGCIVVRNVLHGYASSSSDVVIPNSSATSLTGGLFAERLNLTSVVIPNSVTSIGDNAFFRCKNLESVVIPDSVTFIGPSAFSGCSSLASITLPHSLTSISASTFAGCTSLTSITIPDSVTSIGSCAFVGCENLTSISIPDSVLSIGPKAFLGCDNLANDAGLIIIRDILFGCLASKVHVTVPDSVTSISDSAFQYCDNLTSVIIPNSVASIGANAFFCQHSLTSVILPESITVLPSYIFSHCSGLVNVSIPNFVTTIEMAAFSDCTSLTSITIPNSVMSIGWKAFSGCTSLTSVVIPDSVVSIDTEAFAGCKNLRSFTCPSTFGQQLSHFLQNTNNSFHLHIPDISKVSLRFRSNALLAPVDAYRNCSDEVIQKCRSEYPISTILAGSATEEIKQRARNAKFDERLVLTGLMLDDIIHQAQHVMDEHKMLTKLMDVIKTFQRQQTKTTQTPNEVYRALIEEQRKPLAADMDSADAAPISPDDQHILQLLIACMIEEAKLLTGLSGADAFAALKQDFDARVQHISTQAETTGRQMTNMFDFAEAVFDEEPELLMIVAELTANKDTAAFIGRFGCEAYYRHNKKLLRYVCQEEIQPPLKA
;
A
#
# COMPACT_ATOMS: atom_id res chain seq x y z
N MET A 1 -24.88 7.25 -40.19
CA MET A 1 -24.54 5.80 -40.05
C MET A 1 -23.81 5.66 -38.74
N ALA A 2 -24.28 4.78 -37.87
CA ALA A 2 -23.60 4.45 -36.63
C ALA A 2 -22.18 3.90 -36.92
N PHE A 3 -21.15 4.53 -36.40
CA PHE A 3 -19.82 4.04 -36.57
C PHE A 3 -19.33 3.43 -35.24
N PHE A 4 -19.36 2.10 -35.16
CA PHE A 4 -18.85 1.35 -34.03
C PHE A 4 -17.41 0.93 -34.30
N GLN A 5 -16.49 1.32 -33.44
CA GLN A 5 -15.13 0.78 -33.45
C GLN A 5 -15.10 -0.48 -32.58
N ILE A 6 -15.17 -1.64 -33.23
CA ILE A 6 -15.21 -2.96 -32.55
C ILE A 6 -13.93 -3.72 -32.86
N THR A 7 -13.28 -4.25 -31.83
CA THR A 7 -12.11 -5.11 -31.95
C THR A 7 -12.29 -6.34 -31.05
N ASN A 8 -12.20 -7.53 -31.58
CA ASN A 8 -12.36 -8.79 -30.84
C ASN A 8 -13.62 -8.87 -29.95
N GLY A 9 -14.76 -8.39 -30.45
CA GLY A 9 -16.01 -8.33 -29.69
C GLY A 9 -16.11 -7.20 -28.70
N VAL A 10 -15.08 -6.37 -28.50
CA VAL A 10 -15.10 -5.21 -27.63
C VAL A 10 -15.44 -3.96 -28.43
N LEU A 11 -16.49 -3.23 -28.04
CA LEU A 11 -16.82 -1.93 -28.58
C LEU A 11 -15.98 -0.87 -27.89
N LEU A 12 -14.92 -0.40 -28.57
CA LEU A 12 -13.96 0.53 -28.01
C LEU A 12 -14.43 1.98 -28.04
N ASN A 13 -15.18 2.38 -29.09
CA ASN A 13 -15.63 3.74 -29.25
C ASN A 13 -16.83 3.80 -30.19
N TYR A 14 -17.76 4.70 -29.89
CA TYR A 14 -18.87 5.08 -30.76
C TYR A 14 -18.67 6.52 -31.28
N ARG A 15 -18.60 6.66 -32.61
CA ARG A 15 -18.41 7.97 -33.28
C ARG A 15 -19.60 8.39 -34.11
N GLY A 16 -20.78 7.84 -33.80
CA GLY A 16 -22.05 8.22 -34.46
C GLY A 16 -22.71 9.42 -33.79
N CYS A 17 -23.68 10.00 -34.50
CA CYS A 17 -24.59 11.02 -33.98
C CYS A 17 -26.06 10.55 -34.04
N ASP A 18 -26.26 9.23 -34.14
CA ASP A 18 -27.61 8.67 -34.16
C ASP A 18 -28.24 8.78 -32.77
N SER A 19 -29.50 9.21 -32.73
CA SER A 19 -30.23 9.38 -31.47
C SER A 19 -30.67 8.04 -30.86
N ASN A 20 -30.88 7.01 -31.70
CA ASN A 20 -31.29 5.68 -31.25
C ASN A 20 -30.27 4.63 -31.72
N VAL A 21 -29.63 3.99 -30.78
CA VAL A 21 -28.54 3.05 -31.04
C VAL A 21 -28.95 1.65 -30.61
N VAL A 22 -28.78 0.68 -31.49
CA VAL A 22 -28.85 -0.74 -31.17
C VAL A 22 -27.44 -1.31 -31.32
N ILE A 23 -26.85 -1.77 -30.21
CA ILE A 23 -25.51 -2.34 -30.23
C ILE A 23 -25.58 -3.72 -30.92
N PRO A 24 -24.67 -4.02 -31.88
CA PRO A 24 -24.71 -5.30 -32.58
C PRO A 24 -24.49 -6.50 -31.65
N SER A 25 -25.17 -7.61 -31.91
CA SER A 25 -25.02 -8.86 -31.11
C SER A 25 -23.64 -9.53 -31.23
N THR A 26 -22.77 -9.02 -32.09
CA THR A 26 -21.36 -9.41 -32.18
C THR A 26 -20.48 -8.77 -31.07
N VAL A 27 -21.04 -7.78 -30.36
CA VAL A 27 -20.36 -7.12 -29.21
C VAL A 27 -20.59 -7.98 -27.98
N THR A 28 -19.50 -8.31 -27.29
CA THR A 28 -19.51 -9.06 -26.03
C THR A 28 -19.17 -8.20 -24.83
N SER A 29 -18.52 -7.04 -25.07
CA SER A 29 -18.25 -6.05 -24.03
C SER A 29 -18.22 -4.63 -24.61
N ILE A 30 -18.58 -3.65 -23.76
CA ILE A 30 -18.50 -2.22 -24.06
C ILE A 30 -17.29 -1.70 -23.29
N GLY A 31 -16.36 -1.06 -24.01
CA GLY A 31 -15.12 -0.56 -23.45
C GLY A 31 -15.30 0.68 -22.56
N PHE A 32 -14.24 1.05 -21.86
CA PHE A 32 -14.15 2.27 -21.06
C PHE A 32 -14.50 3.50 -21.93
N SER A 33 -15.41 4.36 -21.42
CA SER A 33 -15.81 5.62 -22.07
C SER A 33 -16.31 5.47 -23.52
N ALA A 34 -16.79 4.29 -23.95
CA ALA A 34 -17.11 4.03 -25.35
C ALA A 34 -18.18 4.95 -25.95
N PHE A 35 -19.12 5.45 -25.16
CA PHE A 35 -20.17 6.46 -25.54
C PHE A 35 -20.05 7.74 -24.73
N ARG A 36 -18.91 7.98 -24.08
CA ARG A 36 -18.75 9.18 -23.25
C ARG A 36 -19.04 10.45 -24.02
N ASP A 37 -19.78 11.39 -23.39
CA ASP A 37 -20.16 12.70 -23.95
C ASP A 37 -20.97 12.60 -25.26
N CYS A 38 -21.67 11.47 -25.48
CA CYS A 38 -22.57 11.34 -26.65
C CYS A 38 -23.88 12.10 -26.44
N GLU A 39 -23.85 13.43 -26.59
CA GLU A 39 -24.99 14.34 -26.38
C GLU A 39 -26.15 14.10 -27.37
N SER A 40 -25.93 13.41 -28.50
CA SER A 40 -27.00 13.08 -29.46
C SER A 40 -27.79 11.83 -29.07
N LEU A 41 -27.24 10.96 -28.18
CA LEU A 41 -27.81 9.66 -27.86
C LEU A 41 -29.07 9.84 -26.99
N VAL A 42 -30.23 9.35 -27.51
CA VAL A 42 -31.51 9.40 -26.82
C VAL A 42 -31.91 8.01 -26.28
N SER A 43 -31.64 6.96 -27.06
CA SER A 43 -31.90 5.60 -26.59
C SER A 43 -30.79 4.64 -26.99
N VAL A 44 -30.52 3.65 -26.13
CA VAL A 44 -29.59 2.55 -26.44
C VAL A 44 -30.15 1.20 -26.03
N VAL A 45 -30.00 0.22 -26.92
CA VAL A 45 -30.33 -1.18 -26.65
C VAL A 45 -29.03 -1.98 -26.60
N ILE A 46 -28.75 -2.60 -25.46
CA ILE A 46 -27.57 -3.42 -25.19
C ILE A 46 -28.00 -4.89 -25.25
N PRO A 47 -27.53 -5.66 -26.23
CA PRO A 47 -27.96 -7.06 -26.40
C PRO A 47 -27.40 -7.99 -25.32
N ASP A 48 -28.03 -9.13 -25.11
CA ASP A 48 -27.63 -10.15 -24.11
C ASP A 48 -26.28 -10.81 -24.38
N SER A 49 -25.67 -10.57 -25.55
CA SER A 49 -24.28 -10.93 -25.83
C SER A 49 -23.27 -10.10 -25.02
N VAL A 50 -23.67 -8.92 -24.53
CA VAL A 50 -22.80 -8.05 -23.74
C VAL A 50 -22.82 -8.50 -22.28
N THR A 51 -21.70 -8.93 -21.78
CA THR A 51 -21.51 -9.34 -20.38
C THR A 51 -20.82 -8.29 -19.51
N PHE A 52 -20.27 -7.25 -20.14
CA PHE A 52 -19.48 -6.20 -19.45
C PHE A 52 -19.71 -4.83 -20.08
N ILE A 53 -19.94 -3.83 -19.23
CA ILE A 53 -19.97 -2.40 -19.58
C ILE A 53 -18.83 -1.72 -18.81
N GLY A 54 -17.88 -1.12 -19.54
CA GLY A 54 -16.72 -0.45 -18.94
C GLY A 54 -17.07 0.78 -18.13
N SER A 55 -16.22 1.17 -17.20
CA SER A 55 -16.38 2.39 -16.42
C SER A 55 -16.55 3.59 -17.33
N SER A 56 -17.46 4.53 -16.94
CA SER A 56 -17.79 5.73 -17.69
C SER A 56 -18.31 5.47 -19.11
N ALA A 57 -18.75 4.27 -19.45
CA ALA A 57 -19.11 3.91 -20.83
C ALA A 57 -20.16 4.86 -21.45
N PHE A 58 -21.15 5.29 -20.68
CA PHE A 58 -22.18 6.27 -21.07
C PHE A 58 -22.13 7.55 -20.23
N TYR A 59 -20.94 7.87 -19.68
CA TYR A 59 -20.75 9.08 -18.89
C TYR A 59 -21.18 10.33 -19.66
N HIS A 60 -22.03 11.18 -19.03
CA HIS A 60 -22.49 12.45 -19.59
C HIS A 60 -23.21 12.33 -20.95
N CYS A 61 -23.95 11.21 -21.15
CA CYS A 61 -24.92 11.14 -22.24
C CYS A 61 -26.19 11.90 -21.84
N SER A 62 -26.13 13.25 -21.81
CA SER A 62 -27.12 14.11 -21.19
C SER A 62 -28.52 14.00 -21.77
N LYS A 63 -28.70 13.58 -23.04
CA LYS A 63 -30.02 13.38 -23.70
C LYS A 63 -30.49 11.92 -23.64
N LEU A 64 -29.77 11.01 -23.01
CA LEU A 64 -30.16 9.61 -22.91
C LEU A 64 -31.40 9.45 -22.02
N THR A 65 -32.53 9.10 -22.61
CA THR A 65 -33.82 8.96 -21.90
C THR A 65 -34.15 7.50 -21.57
N SER A 66 -33.59 6.53 -22.34
CA SER A 66 -33.94 5.11 -22.25
C SER A 66 -32.76 4.22 -22.52
N VAL A 67 -32.57 3.23 -21.66
CA VAL A 67 -31.53 2.19 -21.77
C VAL A 67 -32.17 0.82 -21.57
N THR A 68 -31.96 -0.09 -22.52
CA THR A 68 -32.24 -1.51 -22.32
C THR A 68 -30.92 -2.20 -22.00
N LEU A 69 -30.78 -2.69 -20.78
CA LEU A 69 -29.59 -3.41 -20.32
C LEU A 69 -29.61 -4.87 -20.74
N SER A 70 -28.43 -5.45 -20.94
CA SER A 70 -28.24 -6.89 -21.16
C SER A 70 -28.58 -7.71 -19.92
N ASN A 71 -29.32 -8.79 -20.08
CA ASN A 71 -29.61 -9.74 -19.00
C ASN A 71 -28.40 -10.60 -18.59
N SER A 72 -27.25 -10.44 -19.24
CA SER A 72 -26.00 -11.12 -18.93
C SER A 72 -25.02 -10.29 -18.10
N LEU A 73 -25.39 -9.06 -17.71
CA LEU A 73 -24.57 -8.20 -16.87
C LEU A 73 -24.57 -8.70 -15.44
N THR A 74 -23.38 -8.76 -14.82
CA THR A 74 -23.22 -9.16 -13.42
C THR A 74 -23.11 -7.95 -12.47
N PHE A 75 -22.75 -6.80 -12.98
CA PHE A 75 -22.68 -5.53 -12.24
C PHE A 75 -22.88 -4.32 -13.15
N ILE A 76 -23.25 -3.18 -12.58
CA ILE A 76 -23.23 -1.88 -13.23
C ILE A 76 -21.98 -1.15 -12.77
N ASN A 77 -21.06 -0.90 -13.69
CA ASN A 77 -19.72 -0.41 -13.38
C ASN A 77 -19.69 1.07 -13.02
N ASP A 78 -18.54 1.51 -12.48
CA ASP A 78 -18.29 2.86 -12.01
C ASP A 78 -18.62 3.90 -13.07
N TYR A 79 -19.36 4.94 -12.68
CA TYR A 79 -19.73 6.04 -13.56
C TYR A 79 -20.42 5.62 -14.87
N SER A 80 -20.85 4.35 -15.06
CA SER A 80 -21.31 3.83 -16.35
C SER A 80 -22.39 4.70 -16.98
N PHE A 81 -23.31 5.24 -16.19
CA PHE A 81 -24.41 6.10 -16.60
C PHE A 81 -24.42 7.44 -15.85
N ALA A 82 -23.29 7.84 -15.26
CA ALA A 82 -23.24 9.08 -14.52
C ALA A 82 -23.50 10.29 -15.45
N TYR A 83 -24.25 11.25 -14.93
CA TYR A 83 -24.66 12.47 -15.63
C TYR A 83 -25.50 12.22 -16.90
N CYS A 84 -26.24 11.09 -16.94
CA CYS A 84 -27.32 10.90 -17.92
C CYS A 84 -28.56 11.64 -17.44
N GLU A 85 -28.52 12.96 -17.51
CA GLU A 85 -29.50 13.86 -16.89
C GLU A 85 -30.95 13.62 -17.35
N SER A 86 -31.17 13.21 -18.62
CA SER A 86 -32.50 12.94 -19.18
C SER A 86 -33.02 11.54 -18.89
N LEU A 87 -32.26 10.64 -18.26
CA LEU A 87 -32.70 9.28 -17.96
C LEU A 87 -33.80 9.32 -16.89
N THR A 88 -35.00 8.79 -17.23
CA THR A 88 -36.15 8.89 -16.33
C THR A 88 -36.40 7.62 -15.50
N SER A 89 -36.04 6.47 -16.07
CA SER A 89 -36.17 5.18 -15.42
C SER A 89 -35.15 4.19 -15.97
N ILE A 90 -34.76 3.19 -15.17
CA ILE A 90 -33.92 2.09 -15.59
C ILE A 90 -34.35 0.81 -14.87
N THR A 91 -34.34 -0.30 -15.57
CA THR A 91 -34.57 -1.62 -15.01
C THR A 91 -33.22 -2.33 -14.89
N ILE A 92 -32.82 -2.65 -13.67
CA ILE A 92 -31.61 -3.42 -13.41
C ILE A 92 -31.92 -4.90 -13.62
N PRO A 93 -31.17 -5.64 -14.46
CA PRO A 93 -31.40 -7.06 -14.71
C PRO A 93 -31.17 -7.94 -13.45
N ASN A 94 -31.89 -9.06 -13.40
CA ASN A 94 -31.77 -10.04 -12.29
C ASN A 94 -30.41 -10.77 -12.22
N SER A 95 -29.53 -10.56 -13.18
CA SER A 95 -28.15 -11.06 -13.20
C SER A 95 -27.18 -10.16 -12.43
N VAL A 96 -27.57 -8.90 -12.17
CA VAL A 96 -26.71 -7.89 -11.52
C VAL A 96 -26.64 -8.13 -10.02
N THR A 97 -25.43 -8.24 -9.52
CA THR A 97 -25.13 -8.45 -8.08
C THR A 97 -24.64 -7.19 -7.36
N SER A 98 -24.08 -6.22 -8.10
CA SER A 98 -23.59 -4.96 -7.52
C SER A 98 -23.86 -3.76 -8.43
N ILE A 99 -24.08 -2.61 -7.79
CA ILE A 99 -24.15 -1.28 -8.43
C ILE A 99 -22.97 -0.49 -7.89
N ASN A 100 -21.96 -0.31 -8.74
CA ASN A 100 -20.64 0.19 -8.36
C ASN A 100 -20.63 1.73 -8.16
N PRO A 101 -19.50 2.30 -7.68
CA PRO A 101 -19.43 3.71 -7.34
C PRO A 101 -19.90 4.66 -8.46
N ARG A 102 -20.78 5.59 -8.08
CA ARG A 102 -21.29 6.65 -8.96
C ARG A 102 -21.94 6.15 -10.25
N ALA A 103 -22.38 4.90 -10.31
CA ALA A 103 -22.93 4.29 -11.53
C ALA A 103 -24.03 5.15 -12.20
N PHE A 104 -24.88 5.80 -11.41
CA PHE A 104 -25.98 6.67 -11.86
C PHE A 104 -25.88 8.10 -11.28
N ALA A 105 -24.73 8.51 -10.76
CA ALA A 105 -24.59 9.83 -10.16
C ALA A 105 -25.00 10.95 -11.14
N GLY A 106 -25.76 11.94 -10.68
CA GLY A 106 -26.20 13.08 -11.49
C GLY A 106 -27.26 12.76 -12.55
N CYS A 107 -27.96 11.62 -12.44
CA CYS A 107 -29.14 11.34 -13.27
C CYS A 107 -30.38 12.11 -12.72
N GLU A 108 -30.42 13.43 -12.91
CA GLU A 108 -31.37 14.35 -12.24
C GLU A 108 -32.83 14.01 -12.47
N ASN A 109 -33.19 13.43 -13.63
CA ASN A 109 -34.55 13.03 -13.95
C ASN A 109 -34.87 11.55 -13.69
N LEU A 110 -33.92 10.76 -13.11
CA LEU A 110 -34.16 9.38 -12.74
C LEU A 110 -35.06 9.31 -11.49
N THR A 111 -36.36 9.19 -11.72
CA THR A 111 -37.37 9.25 -10.65
C THR A 111 -37.67 7.89 -10.02
N SER A 112 -37.37 6.79 -10.73
CA SER A 112 -37.60 5.43 -10.24
C SER A 112 -36.55 4.46 -10.75
N VAL A 113 -36.17 3.54 -9.87
CA VAL A 113 -35.26 2.45 -10.15
C VAL A 113 -35.80 1.19 -9.46
N THR A 114 -35.80 0.07 -10.17
CA THR A 114 -36.10 -1.24 -9.58
C THR A 114 -34.80 -1.98 -9.30
N ILE A 115 -34.51 -2.22 -8.03
CA ILE A 115 -33.35 -3.00 -7.58
C ILE A 115 -33.80 -4.46 -7.42
N PRO A 116 -33.25 -5.42 -8.18
CA PRO A 116 -33.65 -6.83 -8.08
C PRO A 116 -33.02 -7.51 -6.85
N ASP A 117 -33.62 -8.65 -6.44
CA ASP A 117 -33.16 -9.45 -5.31
C ASP A 117 -31.78 -10.09 -5.53
N SER A 118 -31.19 -9.98 -6.71
CA SER A 118 -29.82 -10.41 -7.01
C SER A 118 -28.76 -9.45 -6.49
N VAL A 119 -29.12 -8.15 -6.29
CA VAL A 119 -28.19 -7.13 -5.86
C VAL A 119 -27.86 -7.28 -4.38
N THR A 120 -26.57 -7.37 -4.08
CA THR A 120 -26.03 -7.49 -2.71
C THR A 120 -25.35 -6.22 -2.22
N SER A 121 -24.85 -5.36 -3.12
CA SER A 121 -24.21 -4.08 -2.78
C SER A 121 -24.65 -2.94 -3.68
N ILE A 122 -24.76 -1.75 -3.07
CA ILE A 122 -24.92 -0.43 -3.73
C ILE A 122 -23.78 0.43 -3.20
N ASP A 123 -22.86 0.83 -4.06
CA ASP A 123 -21.61 1.41 -3.62
C ASP A 123 -21.63 2.94 -3.48
N LEU A 124 -20.47 3.53 -3.18
CA LEU A 124 -20.26 4.96 -2.94
C LEU A 124 -20.95 5.82 -4.00
N GLU A 125 -21.83 6.75 -3.56
CA GLU A 125 -22.46 7.75 -4.41
C GLU A 125 -23.22 7.19 -5.63
N ALA A 126 -23.61 5.90 -5.61
CA ALA A 126 -24.17 5.19 -6.77
C ALA A 126 -25.35 5.91 -7.43
N PHE A 127 -26.22 6.56 -6.64
CA PHE A 127 -27.38 7.34 -7.08
C PHE A 127 -27.32 8.80 -6.63
N MET A 128 -26.13 9.32 -6.33
CA MET A 128 -25.97 10.70 -5.88
C MET A 128 -26.57 11.68 -6.87
N GLY A 129 -27.42 12.63 -6.40
CA GLY A 129 -28.03 13.65 -7.24
C GLY A 129 -29.09 13.13 -8.22
N CYS A 130 -29.65 11.94 -8.01
CA CYS A 130 -30.75 11.44 -8.78
C CYS A 130 -32.10 12.07 -8.35
N GLY A 131 -33.04 12.16 -9.30
CA GLY A 131 -34.41 12.67 -9.07
C GLY A 131 -35.33 11.67 -8.36
N LEU A 132 -34.82 10.65 -7.68
CA LEU A 132 -35.60 9.59 -7.05
C LEU A 132 -36.65 10.15 -6.07
N THR A 133 -37.91 9.72 -6.25
CA THR A 133 -39.02 10.07 -5.36
C THR A 133 -39.43 8.92 -4.44
N SER A 134 -39.03 7.70 -4.77
CA SER A 134 -39.18 6.50 -3.96
C SER A 134 -38.16 5.49 -4.37
N ILE A 135 -37.76 4.61 -3.44
CA ILE A 135 -36.89 3.47 -3.69
C ILE A 135 -37.23 2.32 -2.75
N THR A 136 -37.24 1.11 -3.30
CA THR A 136 -37.34 -0.12 -2.52
C THR A 136 -35.99 -0.83 -2.60
N ILE A 137 -35.37 -1.06 -1.43
CA ILE A 137 -34.11 -1.79 -1.31
C ILE A 137 -34.43 -3.22 -0.85
N PRO A 138 -34.15 -4.26 -1.66
CA PRO A 138 -34.43 -5.65 -1.30
C PRO A 138 -33.52 -6.12 -0.16
N ASP A 139 -33.96 -7.17 0.57
CA ASP A 139 -33.21 -7.71 1.72
C ASP A 139 -31.85 -8.31 1.37
N SER A 140 -31.67 -8.67 0.11
CA SER A 140 -30.39 -9.14 -0.44
C SER A 140 -29.28 -8.07 -0.36
N VAL A 141 -29.63 -6.78 -0.39
CA VAL A 141 -28.63 -5.71 -0.29
C VAL A 141 -28.11 -5.65 1.14
N THR A 142 -26.90 -6.12 1.36
CA THR A 142 -26.22 -6.14 2.66
C THR A 142 -25.31 -4.95 2.88
N SER A 143 -24.91 -4.24 1.81
CA SER A 143 -24.02 -3.09 1.88
C SER A 143 -24.60 -1.91 1.05
N ILE A 144 -24.60 -0.73 1.66
CA ILE A 144 -24.90 0.54 0.98
C ILE A 144 -23.76 1.49 1.32
N GLY A 145 -23.06 1.95 0.27
CA GLY A 145 -21.91 2.83 0.38
C GLY A 145 -22.27 4.26 0.82
N ASP A 146 -21.26 5.00 1.22
CA ASP A 146 -21.41 6.37 1.65
C ASP A 146 -22.05 7.24 0.56
N ARG A 147 -22.94 8.14 0.98
CA ARG A 147 -23.62 9.10 0.11
C ARG A 147 -24.35 8.47 -1.10
N ALA A 148 -24.64 7.15 -1.04
CA ALA A 148 -25.27 6.44 -2.16
C ALA A 148 -26.52 7.14 -2.70
N PHE A 149 -27.29 7.84 -1.85
CA PHE A 149 -28.51 8.58 -2.18
C PHE A 149 -28.40 10.09 -1.87
N ALA A 150 -27.19 10.60 -1.66
CA ALA A 150 -27.00 12.03 -1.39
C ALA A 150 -27.57 12.90 -2.51
N GLY A 151 -28.29 13.96 -2.17
CA GLY A 151 -28.89 14.85 -3.15
C GLY A 151 -30.16 14.33 -3.86
N CYS A 152 -30.63 13.11 -3.52
CA CYS A 152 -31.94 12.62 -3.99
C CYS A 152 -33.07 13.32 -3.23
N SER A 153 -33.31 14.62 -3.52
CA SER A 153 -34.22 15.47 -2.75
C SER A 153 -35.66 14.96 -2.70
N GLY A 154 -36.10 14.19 -3.70
CA GLY A 154 -37.42 13.56 -3.72
C GLY A 154 -37.64 12.44 -2.70
N LEU A 155 -36.53 11.90 -2.12
CA LEU A 155 -36.57 10.91 -1.02
C LEU A 155 -36.58 11.58 0.36
N ALA A 156 -36.42 12.91 0.44
CA ALA A 156 -36.31 13.60 1.71
C ALA A 156 -37.68 13.62 2.44
N ASP A 157 -37.62 13.41 3.76
CA ASP A 157 -38.77 13.62 4.64
C ASP A 157 -39.05 15.11 4.85
N GLU A 158 -40.10 15.43 5.66
CA GLU A 158 -40.52 16.81 5.95
C GLU A 158 -39.40 17.64 6.62
N ALA A 159 -38.47 17.01 7.30
CA ALA A 159 -37.28 17.63 7.90
C ALA A 159 -36.11 17.80 6.91
N GLY A 160 -36.23 17.28 5.71
CA GLY A 160 -35.19 17.29 4.68
C GLY A 160 -34.19 16.13 4.79
N CYS A 161 -34.43 15.13 5.62
CA CYS A 161 -33.55 13.97 5.82
C CYS A 161 -33.80 12.89 4.75
N ILE A 162 -32.73 12.43 4.09
CA ILE A 162 -32.77 11.32 3.15
C ILE A 162 -32.27 10.08 3.86
N VAL A 163 -33.22 9.30 4.40
CA VAL A 163 -32.93 8.08 5.18
C VAL A 163 -33.25 6.84 4.36
N VAL A 164 -32.25 5.97 4.17
CA VAL A 164 -32.40 4.68 3.51
C VAL A 164 -31.78 3.61 4.38
N ARG A 165 -32.52 2.54 4.69
CA ARG A 165 -32.04 1.44 5.55
C ARG A 165 -31.44 1.92 6.89
N ASN A 166 -32.11 2.85 7.55
CA ASN A 166 -31.68 3.45 8.82
C ASN A 166 -30.35 4.24 8.76
N VAL A 167 -29.84 4.56 7.58
CA VAL A 167 -28.67 5.41 7.38
C VAL A 167 -29.13 6.74 6.78
N LEU A 168 -28.63 7.84 7.34
CA LEU A 168 -28.87 9.19 6.78
C LEU A 168 -27.84 9.44 5.67
N HIS A 169 -28.28 9.36 4.42
CA HIS A 169 -27.44 9.51 3.22
C HIS A 169 -27.36 10.94 2.69
N GLY A 170 -28.27 11.81 3.11
CA GLY A 170 -28.30 13.19 2.63
C GLY A 170 -29.23 14.07 3.47
N TYR A 171 -29.06 15.38 3.29
CA TYR A 171 -29.87 16.41 3.92
C TYR A 171 -30.21 17.50 2.89
N ALA A 172 -31.45 17.56 2.47
CA ALA A 172 -31.88 18.38 1.35
C ALA A 172 -32.06 19.86 1.69
N SER A 173 -32.22 20.21 2.98
CA SER A 173 -32.39 21.60 3.42
C SER A 173 -31.09 22.40 3.33
N SER A 174 -31.20 23.70 2.97
CA SER A 174 -30.07 24.64 2.98
C SER A 174 -29.87 25.36 4.32
N SER A 175 -30.58 24.95 5.38
CA SER A 175 -30.47 25.56 6.70
C SER A 175 -29.04 25.52 7.25
N SER A 176 -28.64 26.60 7.93
CA SER A 176 -27.38 26.67 8.65
C SER A 176 -27.42 25.89 9.97
N ASP A 177 -28.63 25.82 10.54
CA ASP A 177 -28.87 25.09 11.80
C ASP A 177 -29.68 23.84 11.47
N VAL A 178 -29.06 22.68 11.74
CA VAL A 178 -29.63 21.39 11.39
C VAL A 178 -30.02 20.65 12.66
N VAL A 179 -31.29 20.31 12.77
CA VAL A 179 -31.77 19.38 13.80
C VAL A 179 -32.23 18.11 13.11
N ILE A 180 -31.44 17.04 13.25
CA ILE A 180 -31.80 15.72 12.73
C ILE A 180 -32.92 15.18 13.64
N PRO A 181 -34.12 14.88 13.11
CA PRO A 181 -35.19 14.37 13.95
C PRO A 181 -34.85 12.98 14.52
N ASN A 182 -35.48 12.64 15.64
CA ASN A 182 -35.36 11.31 16.22
C ASN A 182 -36.14 10.30 15.35
N SER A 183 -35.55 9.98 14.21
CA SER A 183 -36.08 9.14 13.13
C SER A 183 -35.54 7.73 13.19
N SER A 184 -35.82 6.94 12.18
CA SER A 184 -35.25 5.59 12.02
C SER A 184 -33.74 5.57 11.70
N ALA A 185 -33.09 6.73 11.49
CA ALA A 185 -31.66 6.78 11.22
C ALA A 185 -30.86 6.40 12.45
N THR A 186 -30.04 5.37 12.31
CA THR A 186 -29.12 4.87 13.34
C THR A 186 -27.67 5.23 13.06
N SER A 187 -27.36 5.71 11.85
CA SER A 187 -26.01 6.17 11.47
C SER A 187 -26.07 7.33 10.49
N LEU A 188 -25.03 8.18 10.54
CA LEU A 188 -24.76 9.20 9.56
C LEU A 188 -23.72 8.65 8.56
N THR A 189 -24.03 8.74 7.27
CA THR A 189 -23.09 8.29 6.21
C THR A 189 -21.82 9.12 6.18
N GLY A 190 -20.75 8.56 5.64
CA GLY A 190 -19.52 9.31 5.38
C GLY A 190 -19.75 10.51 4.47
N GLY A 191 -19.08 11.63 4.76
CA GLY A 191 -19.17 12.87 4.00
C GLY A 191 -20.54 13.53 3.96
N LEU A 192 -21.47 13.18 4.85
CA LEU A 192 -22.85 13.67 4.84
C LEU A 192 -23.00 15.19 4.69
N PHE A 193 -22.23 15.95 5.46
CA PHE A 193 -22.21 17.41 5.47
C PHE A 193 -20.86 17.97 4.95
N ALA A 194 -20.01 17.16 4.37
CA ALA A 194 -18.66 17.58 3.98
C ALA A 194 -18.70 18.87 3.11
N GLU A 195 -17.81 19.82 3.44
CA GLU A 195 -17.63 21.11 2.76
C GLU A 195 -18.89 22.02 2.75
N ARG A 196 -19.84 21.77 3.64
CA ARG A 196 -21.04 22.59 3.77
C ARG A 196 -20.71 23.87 4.56
N LEU A 197 -20.27 24.90 3.83
CA LEU A 197 -19.77 26.15 4.39
C LEU A 197 -20.83 27.01 5.12
N ASN A 198 -22.11 26.80 4.85
CA ASN A 198 -23.20 27.52 5.53
C ASN A 198 -23.64 26.84 6.85
N LEU A 199 -23.12 25.66 7.19
CA LEU A 199 -23.52 24.92 8.38
C LEU A 199 -22.89 25.54 9.63
N THR A 200 -23.72 25.94 10.59
CA THR A 200 -23.31 26.57 11.86
C THR A 200 -23.59 25.68 13.07
N SER A 201 -24.65 24.93 13.07
CA SER A 201 -24.97 24.02 14.18
C SER A 201 -25.62 22.73 13.73
N VAL A 202 -25.37 21.64 14.46
CA VAL A 202 -26.02 20.33 14.25
C VAL A 202 -26.40 19.70 15.58
N VAL A 203 -27.64 19.23 15.66
CA VAL A 203 -28.13 18.40 16.77
C VAL A 203 -28.38 16.99 16.26
N ILE A 204 -27.62 16.03 16.77
CA ILE A 204 -27.70 14.60 16.44
C ILE A 204 -28.62 13.90 17.46
N PRO A 205 -29.64 13.12 17.00
CA PRO A 205 -30.60 12.49 17.90
C PRO A 205 -30.06 11.21 18.57
N ASN A 206 -30.69 10.78 19.65
CA ASN A 206 -30.34 9.57 20.39
C ASN A 206 -30.53 8.25 19.60
N SER A 207 -31.17 8.29 18.43
CA SER A 207 -31.26 7.11 17.56
C SER A 207 -29.92 6.79 16.88
N VAL A 208 -29.02 7.78 16.73
CA VAL A 208 -27.75 7.63 16.02
C VAL A 208 -26.69 6.98 16.93
N THR A 209 -26.07 5.93 16.45
CA THR A 209 -25.00 5.19 17.14
C THR A 209 -23.61 5.37 16.49
N SER A 210 -23.57 5.86 15.23
CA SER A 210 -22.31 6.08 14.52
C SER A 210 -22.35 7.32 13.61
N ILE A 211 -21.23 8.01 13.54
CA ILE A 211 -20.95 9.12 12.63
C ILE A 211 -19.89 8.65 11.66
N GLY A 212 -20.18 8.69 10.35
CA GLY A 212 -19.29 8.19 9.30
C GLY A 212 -18.06 9.07 9.07
N ASP A 213 -17.14 8.54 8.26
CA ASP A 213 -15.90 9.20 7.89
C ASP A 213 -16.16 10.53 7.18
N ASN A 214 -15.38 11.56 7.49
CA ASN A 214 -15.54 12.90 6.88
C ASN A 214 -16.93 13.51 7.03
N ALA A 215 -17.80 13.06 7.91
CA ALA A 215 -19.21 13.48 7.97
C ALA A 215 -19.39 15.00 8.01
N PHE A 216 -18.51 15.73 8.67
CA PHE A 216 -18.45 17.20 8.75
C PHE A 216 -17.14 17.77 8.22
N PHE A 217 -16.44 17.04 7.35
CA PHE A 217 -15.15 17.46 6.81
C PHE A 217 -15.23 18.87 6.20
N ARG A 218 -14.35 19.78 6.64
CA ARG A 218 -14.27 21.17 6.20
C ARG A 218 -15.56 21.99 6.32
N CYS A 219 -16.43 21.66 7.27
CA CYS A 219 -17.52 22.54 7.66
C CYS A 219 -16.95 23.74 8.44
N LYS A 220 -16.34 24.68 7.72
CA LYS A 220 -15.50 25.74 8.33
C LYS A 220 -16.24 26.65 9.29
N ASN A 221 -17.55 26.83 9.09
CA ASN A 221 -18.40 27.71 9.92
C ASN A 221 -19.17 26.93 11.01
N LEU A 222 -18.94 25.64 11.16
CA LEU A 222 -19.57 24.83 12.19
C LEU A 222 -19.06 25.23 13.58
N GLU A 223 -19.95 25.84 14.38
CA GLU A 223 -19.63 26.38 15.72
C GLU A 223 -19.96 25.38 16.83
N SER A 224 -21.04 24.61 16.63
CA SER A 224 -21.51 23.66 17.64
C SER A 224 -22.10 22.37 17.08
N VAL A 225 -21.80 21.25 17.76
CA VAL A 225 -22.40 19.94 17.49
C VAL A 225 -22.82 19.30 18.82
N VAL A 226 -24.08 18.88 18.90
CA VAL A 226 -24.56 18.09 20.02
C VAL A 226 -24.53 16.62 19.61
N ILE A 227 -23.65 15.83 20.25
CA ILE A 227 -23.49 14.39 20.04
C ILE A 227 -24.05 13.64 21.23
N PRO A 228 -25.04 12.77 21.04
CA PRO A 228 -25.63 12.01 22.15
C PRO A 228 -24.75 10.85 22.61
N ASP A 229 -24.96 10.38 23.85
CA ASP A 229 -24.25 9.22 24.41
C ASP A 229 -24.54 7.86 23.71
N SER A 230 -25.52 7.83 22.82
CA SER A 230 -25.77 6.68 21.95
C SER A 230 -24.66 6.44 20.91
N VAL A 231 -23.86 7.48 20.58
CA VAL A 231 -22.81 7.41 19.56
C VAL A 231 -21.59 6.70 20.14
N THR A 232 -21.27 5.53 19.59
CA THR A 232 -20.13 4.68 19.99
C THR A 232 -18.94 4.79 19.03
N PHE A 233 -19.17 5.34 17.83
CA PHE A 233 -18.15 5.47 16.79
C PHE A 233 -18.24 6.83 16.09
N ILE A 234 -17.08 7.49 15.94
CA ILE A 234 -16.87 8.69 15.14
C ILE A 234 -15.73 8.38 14.16
N GLY A 235 -16.04 8.43 12.88
CA GLY A 235 -15.13 8.03 11.81
C GLY A 235 -13.93 8.95 11.62
N PRO A 236 -12.91 8.49 10.90
CA PRO A 236 -11.76 9.30 10.53
C PRO A 236 -12.15 10.61 9.86
N SER A 237 -11.44 11.70 10.23
CA SER A 237 -11.65 13.04 9.69
C SER A 237 -13.07 13.60 9.85
N ALA A 238 -13.90 13.02 10.72
CA ALA A 238 -15.32 13.40 10.83
C ALA A 238 -15.53 14.91 11.05
N PHE A 239 -14.69 15.58 11.82
CA PHE A 239 -14.71 17.03 12.08
C PHE A 239 -13.46 17.75 11.55
N SER A 240 -12.66 17.09 10.69
CA SER A 240 -11.43 17.71 10.18
C SER A 240 -11.74 18.99 9.40
N GLY A 241 -11.03 20.07 9.72
CA GLY A 241 -11.19 21.40 9.11
C GLY A 241 -12.43 22.17 9.56
N CYS A 242 -13.09 21.77 10.65
CA CYS A 242 -14.14 22.55 11.29
C CYS A 242 -13.52 23.71 12.07
N SER A 243 -13.03 24.73 11.34
CA SER A 243 -12.18 25.79 11.91
C SER A 243 -12.87 26.69 12.93
N SER A 244 -14.21 26.79 12.89
CA SER A 244 -14.99 27.59 13.88
C SER A 244 -15.45 26.79 15.10
N LEU A 245 -15.20 25.49 15.16
CA LEU A 245 -15.64 24.64 16.28
C LEU A 245 -14.81 24.94 17.53
N ALA A 246 -15.40 25.73 18.45
CA ALA A 246 -14.69 26.20 19.66
C ALA A 246 -14.69 25.19 20.80
N SER A 247 -15.70 24.34 20.87
CA SER A 247 -15.83 23.28 21.87
C SER A 247 -16.68 22.13 21.35
N ILE A 248 -16.43 20.92 21.86
CA ILE A 248 -17.24 19.75 21.56
C ILE A 248 -17.26 18.84 22.79
N THR A 249 -18.43 18.29 23.11
CA THR A 249 -18.57 17.25 24.13
C THR A 249 -18.61 15.90 23.46
N LEU A 250 -17.71 15.01 23.87
CA LEU A 250 -17.65 13.64 23.36
C LEU A 250 -18.57 12.71 24.17
N PRO A 251 -19.23 11.76 23.51
CA PRO A 251 -20.11 10.82 24.19
C PRO A 251 -19.31 9.86 25.10
N HIS A 252 -19.87 9.52 26.26
CA HIS A 252 -19.25 8.59 27.22
C HIS A 252 -19.14 7.14 26.71
N SER A 253 -19.84 6.80 25.64
CA SER A 253 -19.78 5.48 24.99
C SER A 253 -18.69 5.36 23.92
N LEU A 254 -17.99 6.47 23.60
CA LEU A 254 -16.96 6.48 22.56
C LEU A 254 -15.73 5.67 23.01
N THR A 255 -15.30 4.70 22.20
CA THR A 255 -14.18 3.80 22.56
C THR A 255 -12.83 4.22 21.99
N SER A 256 -12.83 5.06 20.97
CA SER A 256 -11.61 5.59 20.34
C SER A 256 -11.83 6.95 19.68
N ILE A 257 -10.80 7.77 19.62
CA ILE A 257 -10.73 8.93 18.72
C ILE A 257 -10.07 8.46 17.43
N SER A 258 -10.77 8.51 16.31
CA SER A 258 -10.27 8.04 15.02
C SER A 258 -9.18 8.97 14.46
N ALA A 259 -8.49 8.53 13.40
CA ALA A 259 -7.46 9.33 12.75
C ALA A 259 -8.02 10.66 12.23
N SER A 260 -7.28 11.76 12.42
CA SER A 260 -7.60 13.11 11.95
C SER A 260 -8.98 13.64 12.36
N THR A 261 -9.65 13.04 13.34
CA THR A 261 -11.05 13.39 13.69
C THR A 261 -11.26 14.89 13.88
N PHE A 262 -10.35 15.57 14.57
CA PHE A 262 -10.41 17.02 14.85
C PHE A 262 -9.26 17.80 14.19
N ALA A 263 -8.61 17.24 13.17
CA ALA A 263 -7.50 17.91 12.50
C ALA A 263 -7.94 19.27 11.94
N GLY A 264 -7.18 20.34 12.23
CA GLY A 264 -7.47 21.69 11.76
C GLY A 264 -8.73 22.33 12.39
N CYS A 265 -9.19 21.86 13.55
CA CYS A 265 -10.17 22.57 14.37
C CYS A 265 -9.49 23.74 15.09
N THR A 266 -9.14 24.77 14.34
CA THR A 266 -8.28 25.88 14.82
C THR A 266 -8.90 26.67 15.96
N SER A 267 -10.21 26.74 16.10
CA SER A 267 -10.89 27.41 17.21
C SER A 267 -11.08 26.58 18.46
N LEU A 268 -10.78 25.26 18.41
CA LEU A 268 -10.97 24.36 19.54
C LEU A 268 -10.02 24.76 20.70
N THR A 269 -10.58 25.14 21.85
CA THR A 269 -9.81 25.65 22.99
C THR A 269 -9.54 24.57 24.05
N SER A 270 -10.46 23.66 24.24
CA SER A 270 -10.34 22.58 25.20
C SER A 270 -11.17 21.37 24.76
N ILE A 271 -10.74 20.18 25.15
CA ILE A 271 -11.50 18.94 24.96
C ILE A 271 -11.22 17.97 26.13
N THR A 272 -12.27 17.28 26.56
CA THR A 272 -12.16 16.21 27.56
C THR A 272 -12.37 14.88 26.85
N ILE A 273 -11.41 13.98 26.93
CA ILE A 273 -11.50 12.62 26.38
C ILE A 273 -12.21 11.75 27.44
N PRO A 274 -13.29 11.05 27.09
CA PRO A 274 -14.00 10.17 28.01
C PRO A 274 -13.17 8.99 28.51
N ASP A 275 -13.48 8.47 29.71
CA ASP A 275 -12.82 7.31 30.31
C ASP A 275 -13.03 6.00 29.52
N SER A 276 -13.99 5.96 28.63
CA SER A 276 -14.23 4.83 27.71
C SER A 276 -13.24 4.74 26.58
N VAL A 277 -12.52 5.84 26.27
CA VAL A 277 -11.58 5.89 25.14
C VAL A 277 -10.29 5.17 25.48
N THR A 278 -9.90 4.23 24.63
CA THR A 278 -8.67 3.42 24.80
C THR A 278 -7.55 3.83 23.84
N SER A 279 -7.87 4.57 22.77
CA SER A 279 -6.87 5.01 21.79
C SER A 279 -7.22 6.35 21.14
N ILE A 280 -6.16 7.11 20.81
CA ILE A 280 -6.24 8.34 20.00
C ILE A 280 -5.48 8.09 18.70
N GLY A 281 -6.16 8.27 17.57
CA GLY A 281 -5.64 7.99 16.24
C GLY A 281 -4.57 8.99 15.77
N SER A 282 -3.91 8.65 14.66
CA SER A 282 -2.93 9.52 14.01
C SER A 282 -3.53 10.87 13.62
N CYS A 283 -2.77 11.96 13.81
CA CYS A 283 -3.18 13.31 13.42
C CYS A 283 -4.52 13.77 14.05
N ALA A 284 -5.00 13.14 15.11
CA ALA A 284 -6.36 13.36 15.65
C ALA A 284 -6.66 14.84 15.95
N PHE A 285 -5.69 15.60 16.43
CA PHE A 285 -5.77 17.03 16.76
C PHE A 285 -4.75 17.88 16.03
N VAL A 286 -4.17 17.39 14.93
CA VAL A 286 -3.13 18.14 14.20
C VAL A 286 -3.65 19.53 13.81
N GLY A 287 -2.89 20.59 14.10
CA GLY A 287 -3.26 21.97 13.76
C GLY A 287 -4.42 22.54 14.58
N CYS A 288 -4.75 21.99 15.76
CA CYS A 288 -5.64 22.64 16.72
C CYS A 288 -4.88 23.75 17.45
N GLU A 289 -4.59 24.84 16.73
CA GLU A 289 -3.66 25.91 17.18
C GLU A 289 -4.08 26.57 18.49
N ASN A 290 -5.40 26.71 18.74
CA ASN A 290 -5.92 27.34 19.95
C ASN A 290 -6.20 26.37 21.11
N LEU A 291 -5.86 25.09 20.98
CA LEU A 291 -6.07 24.10 22.05
C LEU A 291 -5.09 24.38 23.19
N THR A 292 -5.63 24.86 24.33
CA THR A 292 -4.86 25.23 25.53
C THR A 292 -4.86 24.14 26.61
N SER A 293 -5.83 23.25 26.57
CA SER A 293 -5.93 22.16 27.54
C SER A 293 -6.61 20.94 26.95
N ILE A 294 -6.11 19.75 27.34
CA ILE A 294 -6.72 18.47 27.03
C ILE A 294 -6.64 17.57 28.26
N SER A 295 -7.75 16.93 28.60
CA SER A 295 -7.79 15.88 29.63
C SER A 295 -7.77 14.53 28.96
N ILE A 296 -6.72 13.73 29.19
CA ILE A 296 -6.55 12.38 28.64
C ILE A 296 -6.57 11.39 29.81
N PRO A 297 -7.58 10.52 29.91
CA PRO A 297 -7.72 9.56 30.98
C PRO A 297 -6.70 8.41 30.87
N ASP A 298 -6.44 7.71 31.97
CA ASP A 298 -5.50 6.58 32.01
C ASP A 298 -5.94 5.38 31.15
N SER A 299 -7.22 5.31 30.77
CA SER A 299 -7.75 4.32 29.84
C SER A 299 -7.13 4.39 28.45
N VAL A 300 -6.62 5.56 28.02
CA VAL A 300 -5.95 5.72 26.73
C VAL A 300 -4.59 5.02 26.77
N LEU A 301 -4.49 3.89 26.08
CA LEU A 301 -3.27 3.05 26.04
C LEU A 301 -2.34 3.43 24.90
N SER A 302 -2.86 4.08 23.84
CA SER A 302 -2.07 4.47 22.69
C SER A 302 -2.49 5.84 22.13
N ILE A 303 -1.47 6.61 21.69
CA ILE A 303 -1.64 7.89 21.00
C ILE A 303 -0.89 7.78 19.69
N GLY A 304 -1.60 7.97 18.58
CA GLY A 304 -1.05 7.84 17.24
C GLY A 304 -0.06 8.96 16.88
N PRO A 305 0.77 8.74 15.85
CA PRO A 305 1.76 9.72 15.42
C PRO A 305 1.10 11.04 14.98
N LYS A 306 1.80 12.15 15.22
CA LYS A 306 1.35 13.52 14.91
C LYS A 306 0.03 13.93 15.57
N ALA A 307 -0.46 13.20 16.57
CA ALA A 307 -1.79 13.45 17.13
C ALA A 307 -1.97 14.91 17.61
N PHE A 308 -0.93 15.56 18.10
CA PHE A 308 -0.94 16.95 18.62
C PHE A 308 0.03 17.89 17.89
N LEU A 309 0.49 17.52 16.71
CA LEU A 309 1.40 18.37 15.92
C LEU A 309 0.71 19.70 15.56
N GLY A 310 1.37 20.84 15.84
CA GLY A 310 0.83 22.18 15.61
C GLY A 310 -0.26 22.63 16.60
N CYS A 311 -0.33 21.97 17.78
CA CYS A 311 -1.15 22.44 18.91
C CYS A 311 -0.32 23.38 19.79
N ASP A 312 0.12 24.51 19.24
CA ASP A 312 1.15 25.37 19.84
C ASP A 312 0.80 25.88 21.23
N ASN A 313 -0.48 26.10 21.52
CA ASN A 313 -0.93 26.56 22.84
C ASN A 313 -0.92 25.46 23.93
N LEU A 314 -0.66 24.20 23.58
CA LEU A 314 -0.37 23.13 24.55
C LEU A 314 1.11 23.10 24.99
N ALA A 315 1.98 23.93 24.38
CA ALA A 315 3.39 23.94 24.72
C ALA A 315 3.63 24.37 26.16
N ASN A 316 4.53 23.67 26.84
CA ASN A 316 4.99 24.00 28.16
C ASN A 316 5.91 25.25 28.15
N ASP A 317 6.40 25.71 29.31
CA ASP A 317 7.31 26.87 29.43
C ASP A 317 8.61 26.72 28.61
N ALA A 318 9.04 25.46 28.37
CA ALA A 318 10.18 25.19 27.49
C ALA A 318 9.81 25.32 26.00
N GLY A 319 8.53 25.49 25.66
CA GLY A 319 8.01 25.55 24.29
C GLY A 319 7.94 24.20 23.62
N LEU A 320 7.73 23.13 24.39
CA LEU A 320 7.62 21.76 23.93
C LEU A 320 6.19 21.25 24.15
N ILE A 321 5.61 20.62 23.15
CA ILE A 321 4.30 19.97 23.22
C ILE A 321 4.54 18.53 23.67
N ILE A 322 4.42 18.32 24.97
CA ILE A 322 4.60 17.01 25.60
C ILE A 322 3.26 16.56 26.18
N ILE A 323 2.79 15.43 25.71
CA ILE A 323 1.58 14.81 26.20
C ILE A 323 1.96 13.47 26.83
N ARG A 324 1.74 13.34 28.12
CA ARG A 324 2.29 12.25 28.94
C ARG A 324 3.82 12.27 28.83
N ASP A 325 4.42 11.28 28.22
CA ASP A 325 5.86 11.09 28.02
C ASP A 325 6.29 11.14 26.54
N ILE A 326 5.39 11.61 25.65
CA ILE A 326 5.62 11.69 24.20
C ILE A 326 5.78 13.15 23.79
N LEU A 327 6.87 13.46 23.08
CA LEU A 327 7.08 14.77 22.45
C LEU A 327 6.40 14.79 21.07
N PHE A 328 5.39 15.66 20.91
CA PHE A 328 4.64 15.83 19.65
C PHE A 328 5.06 17.06 18.85
N GLY A 329 5.71 18.02 19.47
CA GLY A 329 6.11 19.23 18.76
C GLY A 329 6.94 20.21 19.58
N CYS A 330 7.45 21.25 18.92
CA CYS A 330 8.04 22.41 19.56
C CYS A 330 7.58 23.70 18.87
N LEU A 331 7.64 24.83 19.58
CA LEU A 331 7.30 26.12 19.01
C LEU A 331 8.35 26.58 17.98
N ALA A 332 7.90 27.18 16.90
CA ALA A 332 8.73 27.72 15.82
C ALA A 332 9.77 28.76 16.26
N SER A 333 9.55 29.42 17.40
CA SER A 333 10.48 30.40 17.99
C SER A 333 11.74 29.79 18.63
N LYS A 334 11.79 28.46 18.80
CA LYS A 334 12.91 27.79 19.48
C LYS A 334 14.13 27.69 18.56
N VAL A 335 15.27 28.07 19.12
CA VAL A 335 16.58 27.97 18.46
C VAL A 335 17.38 26.77 18.98
N HIS A 336 17.30 26.54 20.28
CA HIS A 336 17.92 25.41 20.97
C HIS A 336 16.87 24.65 21.76
N VAL A 337 16.86 23.33 21.65
CA VAL A 337 15.96 22.47 22.40
C VAL A 337 16.73 21.41 23.17
N THR A 338 16.43 21.30 24.47
CA THR A 338 16.80 20.15 25.29
C THR A 338 15.53 19.42 25.67
N VAL A 339 15.39 18.20 25.17
CA VAL A 339 14.26 17.33 25.50
C VAL A 339 14.42 16.87 26.95
N PRO A 340 13.40 16.99 27.82
CA PRO A 340 13.53 16.61 29.23
C PRO A 340 13.53 15.07 29.40
N ASP A 341 14.13 14.59 30.49
CA ASP A 341 14.26 13.16 30.83
C ASP A 341 12.91 12.47 31.08
N SER A 342 11.82 13.22 31.24
CA SER A 342 10.47 12.67 31.34
C SER A 342 9.93 12.16 30.02
N VAL A 343 10.57 12.48 28.88
CA VAL A 343 10.15 12.03 27.56
C VAL A 343 10.76 10.68 27.26
N THR A 344 9.91 9.72 26.88
CA THR A 344 10.32 8.36 26.50
C THR A 344 10.24 8.09 25.00
N SER A 345 9.49 8.92 24.26
CA SER A 345 9.41 8.82 22.80
C SER A 345 9.20 10.18 22.13
N ILE A 346 9.64 10.28 20.88
CA ILE A 346 9.44 11.45 20.01
C ILE A 346 8.55 11.01 18.85
N SER A 347 7.45 11.73 18.67
CA SER A 347 6.45 11.43 17.64
C SER A 347 6.99 11.71 16.22
N ASP A 348 6.34 11.16 15.21
CA ASP A 348 6.61 11.49 13.81
C ASP A 348 6.48 13.01 13.58
N SER A 349 7.43 13.57 12.83
CA SER A 349 7.46 14.99 12.47
C SER A 349 7.47 15.97 13.67
N ALA A 350 7.88 15.53 14.86
CA ALA A 350 7.77 16.33 16.09
C ALA A 350 8.44 17.71 16.02
N PHE A 351 9.48 17.88 15.20
CA PHE A 351 10.13 19.17 14.99
C PHE A 351 9.73 19.84 13.66
N GLN A 352 8.69 19.36 12.98
CA GLN A 352 8.13 20.01 11.80
C GLN A 352 7.66 21.42 12.19
N TYR A 353 7.90 22.41 11.34
CA TYR A 353 7.60 23.83 11.60
C TYR A 353 8.50 24.55 12.63
N CYS A 354 9.58 23.90 13.11
CA CYS A 354 10.58 24.54 14.00
C CYS A 354 11.75 25.11 13.18
N ASP A 355 11.48 25.92 12.15
CA ASP A 355 12.45 26.33 11.12
C ASP A 355 13.69 27.09 11.64
N ASN A 356 13.62 27.65 12.84
CA ASN A 356 14.72 28.36 13.51
C ASN A 356 15.63 27.43 14.33
N LEU A 357 15.33 26.16 14.41
CA LEU A 357 16.02 25.21 15.27
C LEU A 357 17.46 24.97 14.79
N THR A 358 18.44 25.26 15.62
CA THR A 358 19.86 25.05 15.29
C THR A 358 20.49 23.86 16.01
N SER A 359 19.99 23.52 17.20
CA SER A 359 20.50 22.37 17.95
C SER A 359 19.45 21.70 18.82
N VAL A 360 19.54 20.36 18.90
CA VAL A 360 18.68 19.54 19.77
C VAL A 360 19.52 18.55 20.56
N ILE A 361 19.20 18.45 21.87
CA ILE A 361 19.74 17.40 22.75
C ILE A 361 18.61 16.48 23.16
N ILE A 362 18.76 15.18 22.86
CA ILE A 362 17.79 14.13 23.18
C ILE A 362 18.39 13.24 24.27
N PRO A 363 17.72 13.08 25.42
CA PRO A 363 18.24 12.29 26.54
C PRO A 363 18.06 10.76 26.29
N ASN A 364 18.81 9.96 27.04
CA ASN A 364 18.78 8.50 26.95
C ASN A 364 17.46 7.87 27.46
N SER A 365 16.55 8.63 28.05
CA SER A 365 15.19 8.19 28.36
C SER A 365 14.36 7.93 27.09
N VAL A 366 14.70 8.60 25.96
CA VAL A 366 14.00 8.44 24.69
C VAL A 366 14.41 7.13 24.03
N ALA A 367 13.50 6.16 23.99
CA ALA A 367 13.70 4.85 23.41
C ALA A 367 13.35 4.78 21.91
N SER A 368 12.55 5.74 21.41
CA SER A 368 12.14 5.77 19.99
C SER A 368 11.98 7.20 19.49
N ILE A 369 12.34 7.37 18.22
CA ILE A 369 12.15 8.63 17.48
C ILE A 369 11.33 8.31 16.25
N GLY A 370 10.30 9.09 15.97
CA GLY A 370 9.41 8.88 14.83
C GLY A 370 10.01 9.29 13.49
N ALA A 371 9.40 8.82 12.42
CA ALA A 371 9.79 9.19 11.06
C ALA A 371 9.63 10.70 10.81
N ASN A 372 10.46 11.26 9.92
CA ASN A 372 10.44 12.68 9.59
C ASN A 372 10.66 13.63 10.79
N ALA A 373 11.16 13.15 11.94
CA ALA A 373 11.20 13.97 13.18
C ALA A 373 11.85 15.34 12.95
N PHE A 374 12.94 15.42 12.16
CA PHE A 374 13.64 16.64 11.80
C PHE A 374 13.56 16.98 10.30
N PHE A 375 12.55 16.48 9.58
CA PHE A 375 12.43 16.69 8.14
C PHE A 375 12.41 18.19 7.79
N CYS A 376 13.21 18.59 6.77
CA CYS A 376 13.33 19.98 6.28
C CYS A 376 13.83 21.00 7.31
N GLN A 377 14.54 20.59 8.38
CA GLN A 377 15.14 21.53 9.33
C GLN A 377 16.44 22.13 8.76
N HIS A 378 16.30 23.14 7.91
CA HIS A 378 17.42 23.73 7.17
C HIS A 378 18.43 24.45 8.06
N SER A 379 18.01 24.99 9.20
CA SER A 379 18.84 25.70 10.17
C SER A 379 19.57 24.78 11.16
N LEU A 380 19.18 23.49 11.20
CA LEU A 380 19.71 22.53 12.18
C LEU A 380 21.16 22.18 11.86
N THR A 381 22.07 22.51 12.78
CA THR A 381 23.50 22.27 12.61
C THR A 381 24.02 21.06 13.39
N SER A 382 23.37 20.74 14.51
CA SER A 382 23.78 19.65 15.39
C SER A 382 22.61 19.00 16.13
N VAL A 383 22.69 17.67 16.28
CA VAL A 383 21.76 16.86 17.10
C VAL A 383 22.57 15.87 17.92
N ILE A 384 22.28 15.82 19.22
CA ILE A 384 22.77 14.75 20.09
C ILE A 384 21.66 13.72 20.21
N LEU A 385 21.90 12.55 19.63
CA LEU A 385 20.97 11.41 19.65
C LEU A 385 21.20 10.56 20.92
N PRO A 386 20.16 9.94 21.46
CA PRO A 386 20.28 9.07 22.64
C PRO A 386 20.89 7.71 22.28
N GLU A 387 21.71 7.15 23.17
CA GLU A 387 22.27 5.80 22.98
C GLU A 387 21.22 4.68 23.07
N SER A 388 20.00 5.00 23.52
CA SER A 388 18.91 4.02 23.70
C SER A 388 18.25 3.59 22.37
N ILE A 389 18.41 4.37 21.28
CA ILE A 389 17.75 4.04 20.00
C ILE A 389 18.50 2.95 19.24
N THR A 390 17.74 2.08 18.57
CA THR A 390 18.26 0.98 17.75
C THR A 390 18.04 1.18 16.25
N VAL A 391 17.24 2.18 15.87
CA VAL A 391 16.89 2.50 14.49
C VAL A 391 16.99 4.00 14.27
N LEU A 392 17.59 4.42 13.15
CA LEU A 392 17.39 5.76 12.60
C LEU A 392 16.23 5.69 11.60
N PRO A 393 15.08 6.28 11.95
CA PRO A 393 13.86 6.10 11.17
C PRO A 393 13.91 6.83 9.83
N SER A 394 12.98 6.47 8.95
CA SER A 394 12.86 7.02 7.61
C SER A 394 12.73 8.54 7.63
N TYR A 395 13.49 9.21 6.76
CA TYR A 395 13.50 10.67 6.58
C TYR A 395 13.85 11.49 7.84
N ILE A 396 14.42 10.89 8.90
CA ILE A 396 14.64 11.59 10.17
C ILE A 396 15.35 12.93 10.00
N PHE A 397 16.39 13.03 9.16
CA PHE A 397 17.14 14.25 8.86
C PHE A 397 17.06 14.65 7.38
N SER A 398 16.12 14.12 6.63
CA SER A 398 16.02 14.43 5.21
C SER A 398 15.80 15.94 4.99
N HIS A 399 16.55 16.51 4.04
CA HIS A 399 16.61 17.96 3.76
C HIS A 399 17.11 18.85 4.91
N CYS A 400 17.81 18.29 5.90
CA CYS A 400 18.53 19.09 6.92
C CYS A 400 19.81 19.68 6.31
N SER A 401 19.66 20.69 5.43
CA SER A 401 20.77 21.23 4.65
C SER A 401 21.85 21.91 5.49
N GLY A 402 21.54 22.35 6.72
CA GLY A 402 22.48 22.94 7.67
C GLY A 402 23.27 21.92 8.52
N LEU A 403 22.90 20.64 8.50
CA LEU A 403 23.51 19.62 9.36
C LEU A 403 24.92 19.28 8.91
N VAL A 404 25.91 19.64 9.74
CA VAL A 404 27.34 19.48 9.42
C VAL A 404 27.88 18.13 9.84
N ASN A 405 27.49 17.67 11.03
CA ASN A 405 27.83 16.35 11.53
C ASN A 405 26.76 15.84 12.51
N VAL A 406 26.68 14.52 12.64
CA VAL A 406 25.84 13.82 13.60
C VAL A 406 26.54 12.53 14.01
N SER A 407 26.50 12.20 15.29
CA SER A 407 26.98 10.91 15.78
C SER A 407 25.84 9.90 15.76
N ILE A 408 26.01 8.81 15.05
CA ILE A 408 25.06 7.70 15.08
C ILE A 408 25.37 6.86 16.32
N PRO A 409 24.39 6.61 17.22
CA PRO A 409 24.60 5.83 18.44
C PRO A 409 25.04 4.39 18.15
N ASN A 410 25.84 3.82 19.06
CA ASN A 410 26.46 2.51 18.87
C ASN A 410 25.50 1.30 18.96
N PHE A 411 24.24 1.52 19.30
CA PHE A 411 23.20 0.48 19.30
C PHE A 411 22.31 0.51 18.06
N VAL A 412 22.50 1.47 17.16
CA VAL A 412 21.72 1.56 15.91
C VAL A 412 22.09 0.40 15.00
N THR A 413 21.09 -0.40 14.64
CA THR A 413 21.23 -1.55 13.74
C THR A 413 20.75 -1.25 12.32
N THR A 414 19.88 -0.27 12.16
CA THR A 414 19.26 0.08 10.88
C THR A 414 19.25 1.59 10.66
N ILE A 415 19.70 2.00 9.48
CA ILE A 415 19.52 3.35 8.94
C ILE A 415 18.46 3.24 7.85
N GLU A 416 17.27 3.75 8.11
CA GLU A 416 16.14 3.57 7.22
C GLU A 416 16.17 4.49 5.99
N MET A 417 15.11 4.39 5.17
CA MET A 417 14.94 5.12 3.91
C MET A 417 15.15 6.62 4.09
N ALA A 418 16.02 7.22 3.22
CA ALA A 418 16.29 8.65 3.13
C ALA A 418 16.62 9.34 4.46
N ALA A 419 17.16 8.61 5.45
CA ALA A 419 17.41 9.13 6.80
C ALA A 419 18.23 10.43 6.79
N PHE A 420 19.19 10.57 5.87
CA PHE A 420 20.04 11.77 5.68
C PHE A 420 19.96 12.31 4.23
N SER A 421 18.89 12.01 3.48
CA SER A 421 18.80 12.52 2.12
C SER A 421 18.86 14.03 2.09
N ASP A 422 19.64 14.59 1.15
CA ASP A 422 19.83 16.02 0.96
C ASP A 422 20.35 16.81 2.17
N CYS A 423 21.10 16.14 3.06
CA CYS A 423 21.93 16.80 4.08
C CYS A 423 23.16 17.40 3.41
N THR A 424 22.99 18.51 2.69
CA THR A 424 24.01 19.06 1.78
C THR A 424 25.26 19.58 2.48
N SER A 425 25.19 19.92 3.76
CA SER A 425 26.33 20.35 4.58
C SER A 425 27.04 19.22 5.33
N LEU A 426 26.53 17.99 5.28
CA LEU A 426 27.13 16.85 5.99
C LEU A 426 28.48 16.49 5.37
N THR A 427 29.58 16.75 6.14
CA THR A 427 30.95 16.58 5.62
C THR A 427 31.53 15.20 5.89
N SER A 428 31.10 14.58 6.98
CA SER A 428 31.54 13.24 7.39
C SER A 428 30.44 12.55 8.17
N ILE A 429 30.42 11.22 8.10
CA ILE A 429 29.55 10.35 8.89
C ILE A 429 30.32 9.10 9.30
N THR A 430 30.18 8.72 10.55
CA THR A 430 30.70 7.44 11.05
C THR A 430 29.54 6.48 11.20
N ILE A 431 29.58 5.37 10.47
CA ILE A 431 28.60 4.30 10.57
C ILE A 431 29.13 3.30 11.60
N PRO A 432 28.44 3.08 12.73
CA PRO A 432 28.92 2.18 13.78
C PRO A 432 28.84 0.71 13.37
N ASN A 433 29.69 -0.12 14.01
CA ASN A 433 29.72 -1.57 13.75
C ASN A 433 28.47 -2.34 14.18
N SER A 434 27.49 -1.68 14.75
CA SER A 434 26.17 -2.24 15.04
C SER A 434 25.24 -2.22 13.84
N VAL A 435 25.50 -1.34 12.83
CA VAL A 435 24.62 -1.17 11.67
C VAL A 435 24.71 -2.39 10.76
N MET A 436 23.56 -2.98 10.49
CA MET A 436 23.39 -4.12 9.59
C MET A 436 22.77 -3.74 8.25
N SER A 437 21.96 -2.68 8.19
CA SER A 437 21.28 -2.28 6.97
C SER A 437 21.25 -0.76 6.75
N ILE A 438 21.40 -0.35 5.48
CA ILE A 438 21.33 1.04 5.02
C ILE A 438 20.26 1.11 3.93
N GLY A 439 19.20 1.87 4.19
CA GLY A 439 18.01 1.94 3.36
C GLY A 439 18.17 2.79 2.09
N TRP A 440 17.15 2.74 1.27
CA TRP A 440 17.06 3.47 0.01
C TRP A 440 17.26 4.98 0.20
N LYS A 441 18.19 5.55 -0.59
CA LYS A 441 18.54 6.97 -0.54
C LYS A 441 18.98 7.48 0.84
N ALA A 442 19.43 6.62 1.74
CA ALA A 442 19.75 7.00 3.12
C ALA A 442 20.67 8.21 3.22
N PHE A 443 21.64 8.35 2.32
CA PHE A 443 22.58 9.50 2.23
C PHE A 443 22.56 10.17 0.85
N SER A 444 21.50 9.98 0.08
CA SER A 444 21.39 10.57 -1.26
C SER A 444 21.45 12.10 -1.18
N GLY A 445 22.17 12.76 -2.09
CA GLY A 445 22.27 14.22 -2.12
C GLY A 445 23.13 14.85 -1.02
N CYS A 446 23.87 14.08 -0.22
CA CYS A 446 24.85 14.59 0.74
C CYS A 446 26.07 15.15 -0.01
N THR A 447 25.92 16.32 -0.63
CA THR A 447 26.90 16.88 -1.56
C THR A 447 28.23 17.27 -0.95
N SER A 448 28.29 17.54 0.34
CA SER A 448 29.54 17.86 1.06
C SER A 448 30.27 16.64 1.62
N LEU A 449 29.68 15.45 1.55
CA LEU A 449 30.25 14.21 2.07
C LEU A 449 31.49 13.81 1.27
N THR A 450 32.65 13.73 1.95
CA THR A 450 33.94 13.49 1.29
C THR A 450 34.44 12.05 1.38
N SER A 451 34.07 11.38 2.45
CA SER A 451 34.49 9.99 2.70
C SER A 451 33.44 9.21 3.50
N VAL A 452 33.29 7.92 3.19
CA VAL A 452 32.44 6.97 3.90
C VAL A 452 33.17 5.67 4.08
N VAL A 453 33.04 5.10 5.27
CA VAL A 453 33.47 3.75 5.59
C VAL A 453 32.26 2.93 5.99
N ILE A 454 31.95 1.91 5.22
CA ILE A 454 30.89 0.93 5.52
C ILE A 454 31.54 -0.20 6.35
N PRO A 455 31.10 -0.43 7.58
CA PRO A 455 31.65 -1.50 8.43
C PRO A 455 31.26 -2.88 7.93
N ASP A 456 32.02 -3.91 8.31
CA ASP A 456 31.79 -5.31 7.94
C ASP A 456 30.47 -5.87 8.49
N SER A 457 29.86 -5.21 9.46
CA SER A 457 28.55 -5.56 10.02
C SER A 457 27.40 -5.32 9.06
N VAL A 458 27.58 -4.44 8.06
CA VAL A 458 26.51 -4.11 7.10
C VAL A 458 26.34 -5.26 6.12
N VAL A 459 25.13 -5.83 6.09
CA VAL A 459 24.76 -6.95 5.22
C VAL A 459 23.89 -6.52 4.04
N SER A 460 23.28 -5.32 4.13
CA SER A 460 22.49 -4.77 3.03
C SER A 460 22.67 -3.26 2.88
N ILE A 461 22.80 -2.82 1.62
CA ILE A 461 22.76 -1.41 1.22
C ILE A 461 21.76 -1.33 0.08
N ASP A 462 20.72 -0.54 0.27
CA ASP A 462 19.66 -0.38 -0.73
C ASP A 462 20.10 0.54 -1.87
N THR A 463 19.34 0.51 -2.96
CA THR A 463 19.63 1.31 -4.16
C THR A 463 19.70 2.81 -3.86
N GLU A 464 20.56 3.51 -4.58
CA GLU A 464 20.72 4.98 -4.48
C GLU A 464 21.12 5.48 -3.07
N ALA A 465 21.56 4.59 -2.16
CA ALA A 465 21.87 4.98 -0.76
C ALA A 465 22.82 6.18 -0.66
N PHE A 466 23.78 6.32 -1.58
CA PHE A 466 24.75 7.43 -1.66
C PHE A 466 24.65 8.19 -3.01
N ALA A 467 23.52 8.09 -3.71
CA ALA A 467 23.35 8.75 -5.00
C ALA A 467 23.51 10.28 -4.86
N GLY A 468 24.16 10.91 -5.81
CA GLY A 468 24.32 12.38 -5.81
C GLY A 468 25.29 12.95 -4.76
N CYS A 469 26.06 12.14 -4.06
CA CYS A 469 27.17 12.59 -3.19
C CYS A 469 28.34 13.11 -4.05
N LYS A 470 28.21 14.33 -4.59
CA LYS A 470 29.10 14.87 -5.65
C LYS A 470 30.55 15.06 -5.21
N ASN A 471 30.82 15.27 -3.92
CA ASN A 471 32.16 15.47 -3.39
C ASN A 471 32.76 14.22 -2.75
N LEU A 472 32.11 13.08 -2.85
CA LEU A 472 32.61 11.82 -2.30
C LEU A 472 33.88 11.40 -3.05
N ARG A 473 35.02 11.33 -2.33
CA ARG A 473 36.33 11.03 -2.87
C ARG A 473 36.87 9.68 -2.40
N SER A 474 36.41 9.19 -1.27
CA SER A 474 36.82 7.94 -0.68
C SER A 474 35.60 7.15 -0.22
N PHE A 475 35.49 5.92 -0.70
CA PHE A 475 34.44 5.00 -0.29
C PHE A 475 35.07 3.64 0.04
N THR A 476 34.95 3.20 1.27
CA THR A 476 35.42 1.91 1.73
C THR A 476 34.22 1.06 2.08
N CYS A 477 34.13 -0.15 1.53
CA CYS A 477 33.05 -1.08 1.86
C CYS A 477 33.57 -2.51 1.86
N PRO A 478 32.88 -3.44 2.53
CA PRO A 478 33.14 -4.87 2.44
C PRO A 478 33.17 -5.37 0.99
N SER A 479 34.00 -6.37 0.69
CA SER A 479 34.16 -6.93 -0.66
C SER A 479 32.86 -7.49 -1.24
N THR A 480 31.92 -7.89 -0.38
CA THR A 480 30.56 -8.38 -0.74
C THR A 480 29.75 -7.38 -1.58
N PHE A 481 30.02 -6.07 -1.45
CA PHE A 481 29.29 -5.03 -2.17
C PHE A 481 29.98 -4.57 -3.47
N GLY A 482 31.15 -5.12 -3.82
CA GLY A 482 31.94 -4.65 -4.95
C GLY A 482 31.21 -4.63 -6.30
N GLN A 483 30.30 -5.57 -6.52
CA GLN A 483 29.50 -5.64 -7.77
C GLN A 483 28.27 -4.74 -7.75
N GLN A 484 27.80 -4.33 -6.59
CA GLN A 484 26.58 -3.52 -6.41
C GLN A 484 26.87 -2.01 -6.29
N LEU A 485 28.16 -1.62 -6.35
CA LEU A 485 28.59 -0.21 -6.16
C LEU A 485 27.87 0.78 -7.05
N SER A 486 27.58 0.39 -8.30
CA SER A 486 26.86 1.25 -9.25
C SER A 486 25.41 1.51 -8.85
N HIS A 487 24.79 0.64 -8.05
CA HIS A 487 23.39 0.77 -7.65
C HIS A 487 23.21 1.80 -6.55
N PHE A 488 24.15 1.91 -5.62
CA PHE A 488 24.04 2.85 -4.51
C PHE A 488 24.88 4.13 -4.66
N LEU A 489 25.79 4.19 -5.67
CA LEU A 489 26.65 5.35 -5.97
C LEU A 489 26.23 6.11 -7.23
N GLN A 490 24.96 6.13 -7.61
CA GLN A 490 24.49 6.81 -8.80
C GLN A 490 24.76 8.33 -8.74
N ASN A 491 25.19 8.93 -9.89
CA ASN A 491 25.45 10.36 -10.01
C ASN A 491 26.49 10.93 -9.02
N THR A 492 27.36 10.08 -8.48
CA THR A 492 28.54 10.53 -7.74
C THR A 492 29.64 10.96 -8.69
N ASN A 493 30.65 11.71 -8.20
CA ASN A 493 31.78 12.14 -9.02
C ASN A 493 32.61 10.91 -9.45
N ASN A 494 32.85 10.76 -10.77
CA ASN A 494 33.56 9.60 -11.37
C ASN A 494 35.05 9.49 -10.99
N SER A 495 35.59 10.38 -10.14
CA SER A 495 37.02 10.45 -9.77
C SER A 495 37.30 10.07 -8.32
N PHE A 496 36.47 9.26 -7.67
CA PHE A 496 36.71 8.85 -6.29
C PHE A 496 37.64 7.62 -6.17
N HIS A 497 38.42 7.56 -5.09
CA HIS A 497 39.23 6.41 -4.76
C HIS A 497 38.36 5.35 -4.06
N LEU A 498 38.04 4.29 -4.80
CA LEU A 498 37.36 3.13 -4.25
C LEU A 498 38.42 2.24 -3.55
N HIS A 499 38.27 2.03 -2.26
CA HIS A 499 39.06 1.07 -1.51
C HIS A 499 38.20 -0.13 -1.14
N ILE A 500 38.38 -1.22 -1.89
CA ILE A 500 37.79 -2.52 -1.55
C ILE A 500 38.94 -3.38 -1.07
N PRO A 501 38.96 -3.82 0.18
CA PRO A 501 39.96 -4.78 0.64
C PRO A 501 39.79 -6.08 -0.16
N ASP A 502 40.87 -6.48 -0.89
CA ASP A 502 40.96 -7.79 -1.57
C ASP A 502 40.09 -8.04 -2.82
N ILE A 503 40.23 -7.15 -3.85
CA ILE A 503 39.59 -7.31 -5.18
C ILE A 503 40.03 -8.59 -5.92
N SER A 504 41.14 -9.23 -5.53
CA SER A 504 41.71 -10.36 -6.26
C SER A 504 40.87 -11.64 -6.27
N LYS A 505 39.79 -11.70 -5.47
CA LYS A 505 38.89 -12.85 -5.33
C LYS A 505 37.52 -12.70 -5.97
N VAL A 506 37.20 -11.55 -6.57
CA VAL A 506 35.87 -11.30 -7.15
C VAL A 506 35.86 -11.77 -8.61
N SER A 507 35.22 -12.87 -8.86
CA SER A 507 34.97 -13.40 -10.21
C SER A 507 33.89 -12.59 -10.92
N LEU A 508 34.22 -11.99 -12.08
CA LEU A 508 33.40 -11.08 -12.89
C LEU A 508 32.20 -11.74 -13.61
N ARG A 509 31.70 -12.90 -13.19
CA ARG A 509 30.80 -13.71 -14.03
C ARG A 509 29.31 -13.77 -13.67
N PHE A 510 28.86 -13.22 -12.58
CA PHE A 510 27.43 -13.33 -12.23
C PHE A 510 26.74 -12.00 -12.03
N ARG A 511 26.06 -11.55 -13.09
CA ARG A 511 25.01 -10.53 -12.96
C ARG A 511 23.77 -11.20 -12.35
N SER A 512 23.50 -10.85 -11.11
CA SER A 512 22.23 -10.92 -10.35
C SER A 512 21.15 -11.87 -10.89
N ASN A 513 21.24 -13.11 -10.46
CA ASN A 513 20.07 -13.95 -10.26
C ASN A 513 19.89 -14.12 -8.75
N ALA A 514 18.76 -13.74 -8.19
CA ALA A 514 18.48 -13.86 -6.75
C ALA A 514 18.62 -15.31 -6.26
N LEU A 515 18.39 -16.30 -7.15
CA LEU A 515 18.64 -17.72 -6.89
C LEU A 515 20.13 -18.06 -6.66
N LEU A 516 21.06 -17.29 -7.23
CA LEU A 516 22.49 -17.53 -7.10
C LEU A 516 23.18 -16.58 -6.10
N ALA A 517 22.47 -15.56 -5.62
CA ALA A 517 22.98 -14.63 -4.61
C ALA A 517 23.51 -15.34 -3.34
N PRO A 518 22.85 -16.37 -2.80
CA PRO A 518 23.39 -17.15 -1.69
C PRO A 518 24.67 -17.92 -2.03
N VAL A 519 24.80 -18.42 -3.27
CA VAL A 519 26.02 -19.10 -3.75
C VAL A 519 27.19 -18.13 -3.82
N ASP A 520 26.96 -16.95 -4.37
CA ASP A 520 27.97 -15.90 -4.45
C ASP A 520 28.33 -15.37 -3.05
N ALA A 521 27.34 -15.20 -2.17
CA ALA A 521 27.57 -14.79 -0.80
C ALA A 521 28.45 -15.78 -0.02
N TYR A 522 28.20 -17.10 -0.12
CA TYR A 522 29.03 -18.08 0.58
C TYR A 522 30.43 -18.21 -0.03
N ARG A 523 30.58 -18.10 -1.35
CA ARG A 523 31.90 -18.12 -2.02
C ARG A 523 32.79 -16.95 -1.60
N ASN A 524 32.19 -15.85 -1.14
CA ASN A 524 32.90 -14.68 -0.64
C ASN A 524 33.12 -14.70 0.89
N CYS A 525 32.61 -15.71 1.61
CA CYS A 525 32.92 -15.90 3.04
C CYS A 525 34.34 -16.41 3.25
N SER A 526 34.88 -16.22 4.48
CA SER A 526 36.18 -16.76 4.82
C SER A 526 36.17 -18.30 4.78
N ASP A 527 37.25 -18.90 4.33
CA ASP A 527 37.40 -20.35 4.28
C ASP A 527 37.10 -21.01 5.63
N GLU A 528 37.38 -20.31 6.72
CA GLU A 528 37.14 -20.78 8.09
C GLU A 528 35.64 -20.95 8.37
N VAL A 529 34.81 -20.00 7.96
CA VAL A 529 33.34 -20.06 8.12
C VAL A 529 32.76 -21.15 7.21
N ILE A 530 33.23 -21.25 5.98
CA ILE A 530 32.80 -22.28 5.04
C ILE A 530 33.11 -23.67 5.55
N GLN A 531 34.35 -23.91 6.03
CA GLN A 531 34.78 -25.19 6.58
C GLN A 531 34.02 -25.53 7.86
N LYS A 532 33.75 -24.55 8.71
CA LYS A 532 32.92 -24.74 9.90
C LYS A 532 31.51 -25.20 9.49
N CYS A 533 30.87 -24.51 8.56
CA CYS A 533 29.52 -24.90 8.09
C CYS A 533 29.52 -26.29 7.45
N ARG A 534 30.52 -26.62 6.63
CA ARG A 534 30.64 -27.96 6.02
C ARG A 534 30.86 -29.08 7.06
N SER A 535 31.60 -28.79 8.12
CA SER A 535 31.87 -29.78 9.18
C SER A 535 30.67 -29.96 10.14
N GLU A 536 29.94 -28.87 10.43
CA GLU A 536 28.83 -28.89 11.39
C GLU A 536 27.50 -29.30 10.77
N TYR A 537 27.35 -29.10 9.44
CA TYR A 537 26.09 -29.31 8.71
C TYR A 537 26.32 -30.19 7.47
N PRO A 538 26.03 -31.51 7.55
CA PRO A 538 26.17 -32.40 6.39
C PRO A 538 25.12 -32.10 5.33
N ILE A 539 25.48 -31.29 4.34
CA ILE A 539 24.58 -30.74 3.31
C ILE A 539 23.82 -31.82 2.55
N SER A 540 24.54 -32.85 2.07
CA SER A 540 23.94 -34.01 1.37
C SER A 540 22.88 -34.74 2.20
N THR A 541 23.07 -34.83 3.51
CA THR A 541 22.14 -35.47 4.45
C THR A 541 20.93 -34.56 4.70
N ILE A 542 21.15 -33.24 4.75
CA ILE A 542 20.07 -32.24 4.87
C ILE A 542 19.21 -32.27 3.63
N LEU A 543 19.79 -32.19 2.43
CA LEU A 543 19.07 -32.21 1.14
C LEU A 543 18.29 -33.51 0.94
N ALA A 544 18.86 -34.67 1.34
CA ALA A 544 18.16 -35.95 1.29
C ALA A 544 17.03 -36.10 2.34
N GLY A 545 16.81 -35.09 3.20
CA GLY A 545 15.79 -35.12 4.25
C GLY A 545 16.08 -36.09 5.40
N SER A 546 17.29 -36.70 5.43
CA SER A 546 17.70 -37.73 6.40
C SER A 546 18.49 -37.16 7.59
N ALA A 547 18.63 -35.84 7.71
CA ALA A 547 19.30 -35.18 8.82
C ALA A 547 18.58 -35.42 10.17
N THR A 548 19.33 -35.61 11.23
CA THR A 548 18.78 -35.77 12.59
C THR A 548 18.14 -34.46 13.06
N GLU A 549 17.19 -34.57 13.99
CA GLU A 549 16.55 -33.38 14.58
C GLU A 549 17.56 -32.46 15.28
N GLU A 550 18.62 -32.97 15.82
CA GLU A 550 19.69 -32.18 16.42
C GLU A 550 20.41 -31.30 15.36
N ILE A 551 20.71 -31.86 14.19
CA ILE A 551 21.32 -31.11 13.07
C ILE A 551 20.34 -30.03 12.55
N LYS A 552 19.09 -30.40 12.38
CA LYS A 552 18.05 -29.46 11.96
C LYS A 552 17.86 -28.33 12.98
N GLN A 553 17.83 -28.64 14.27
CA GLN A 553 17.71 -27.64 15.32
C GLN A 553 18.95 -26.73 15.40
N ARG A 554 20.12 -27.25 15.19
CA ARG A 554 21.35 -26.47 15.14
C ARG A 554 21.36 -25.53 13.95
N ALA A 555 20.93 -25.97 12.77
CA ALA A 555 20.81 -25.17 11.58
C ALA A 555 19.76 -24.03 11.74
N ARG A 556 18.64 -24.30 12.43
CA ARG A 556 17.63 -23.28 12.77
C ARG A 556 18.18 -22.20 13.69
N ASN A 557 19.02 -22.57 14.64
CA ASN A 557 19.61 -21.66 15.63
C ASN A 557 20.91 -21.01 15.13
N ALA A 558 21.36 -21.34 13.92
CA ALA A 558 22.56 -20.77 13.31
C ALA A 558 22.40 -19.25 13.15
N LYS A 559 23.49 -18.50 13.28
CA LYS A 559 23.51 -17.06 13.01
C LYS A 559 23.13 -16.79 11.55
N PHE A 560 22.70 -15.58 11.26
CA PHE A 560 22.26 -15.18 9.91
C PHE A 560 23.31 -15.49 8.85
N ASP A 561 24.59 -15.18 9.11
CA ASP A 561 25.69 -15.42 8.19
C ASP A 561 25.90 -16.93 7.93
N GLU A 562 25.81 -17.76 8.98
CA GLU A 562 25.91 -19.21 8.87
C GLU A 562 24.74 -19.80 8.06
N ARG A 563 23.52 -19.23 8.19
CA ARG A 563 22.36 -19.65 7.39
C ARG A 563 22.51 -19.29 5.92
N LEU A 564 23.05 -18.10 5.62
CA LEU A 564 23.32 -17.66 4.26
C LEU A 564 24.38 -18.58 3.60
N VAL A 565 25.45 -18.92 4.33
CA VAL A 565 26.48 -19.86 3.89
C VAL A 565 25.91 -21.26 3.69
N LEU A 566 25.04 -21.73 4.57
CA LEU A 566 24.36 -23.03 4.43
C LEU A 566 23.48 -23.08 3.18
N THR A 567 22.68 -22.04 2.92
CA THR A 567 21.86 -21.96 1.71
C THR A 567 22.74 -21.96 0.45
N GLY A 568 23.83 -21.18 0.46
CA GLY A 568 24.79 -21.15 -0.63
C GLY A 568 25.48 -22.51 -0.89
N LEU A 569 25.87 -23.22 0.16
CA LEU A 569 26.46 -24.56 0.06
C LEU A 569 25.45 -25.57 -0.50
N MET A 570 24.19 -25.50 -0.09
CA MET A 570 23.13 -26.39 -0.59
C MET A 570 22.89 -26.16 -2.10
N LEU A 571 22.82 -24.91 -2.53
CA LEU A 571 22.69 -24.54 -3.95
C LEU A 571 23.91 -24.96 -4.77
N ASP A 572 25.12 -24.77 -4.24
CA ASP A 572 26.35 -25.14 -4.92
C ASP A 572 26.46 -26.67 -5.10
N ASP A 573 26.05 -27.46 -4.10
CA ASP A 573 26.00 -28.92 -4.20
C ASP A 573 25.01 -29.40 -5.26
N ILE A 574 23.83 -28.76 -5.35
CA ILE A 574 22.82 -29.02 -6.38
C ILE A 574 23.34 -28.65 -7.77
N ILE A 575 23.95 -27.48 -7.91
CA ILE A 575 24.54 -27.02 -9.17
C ILE A 575 25.67 -27.99 -9.59
N HIS A 576 26.50 -28.44 -8.65
CA HIS A 576 27.58 -29.37 -8.94
C HIS A 576 27.07 -30.76 -9.41
N GLN A 577 25.99 -31.27 -8.78
CA GLN A 577 25.31 -32.48 -9.23
C GLN A 577 24.73 -32.33 -10.63
N ALA A 578 24.12 -31.14 -10.92
CA ALA A 578 23.55 -30.84 -12.24
C ALA A 578 24.64 -30.62 -13.31
N GLN A 579 25.84 -30.14 -12.97
CA GLN A 579 26.96 -29.89 -13.90
C GLN A 579 27.50 -31.16 -14.59
N HIS A 580 27.29 -32.35 -14.00
CA HIS A 580 27.59 -33.63 -14.69
C HIS A 580 26.70 -33.84 -15.92
N VAL A 581 25.59 -33.12 -16.05
CA VAL A 581 24.60 -33.23 -17.14
C VAL A 581 24.66 -32.02 -18.07
N MET A 582 24.92 -30.79 -17.55
CA MET A 582 24.93 -29.54 -18.30
C MET A 582 25.88 -28.51 -17.69
N ASP A 583 26.40 -27.58 -18.52
CA ASP A 583 27.10 -26.42 -18.00
C ASP A 583 26.09 -25.43 -17.35
N GLU A 584 26.55 -24.63 -16.40
CA GLU A 584 25.73 -23.72 -15.57
C GLU A 584 24.87 -22.77 -16.42
N HIS A 585 25.40 -22.30 -17.54
CA HIS A 585 24.68 -21.37 -18.44
C HIS A 585 23.54 -22.05 -19.19
N LYS A 586 23.71 -23.27 -19.67
CA LYS A 586 22.66 -24.07 -20.33
C LYS A 586 21.55 -24.42 -19.35
N MET A 587 21.89 -24.73 -18.11
CA MET A 587 20.92 -25.01 -17.06
C MET A 587 19.98 -23.84 -16.84
N LEU A 588 20.53 -22.64 -16.63
CA LEU A 588 19.75 -21.42 -16.42
C LEU A 588 18.90 -21.08 -17.64
N THR A 589 19.46 -21.20 -18.86
CA THR A 589 18.73 -20.94 -20.11
C THR A 589 17.52 -21.86 -20.26
N LYS A 590 17.69 -23.15 -19.98
CA LYS A 590 16.59 -24.13 -20.09
C LYS A 590 15.54 -23.93 -18.98
N LEU A 591 15.93 -23.64 -17.76
CA LEU A 591 15.01 -23.29 -16.69
C LEU A 591 14.15 -22.07 -17.09
N MET A 592 14.78 -21.08 -17.73
CA MET A 592 14.11 -19.91 -18.28
C MET A 592 13.09 -20.26 -19.37
N ASP A 593 13.42 -21.18 -20.27
CA ASP A 593 12.51 -21.60 -21.32
C ASP A 593 11.33 -22.39 -20.76
N VAL A 594 11.52 -23.17 -19.70
CA VAL A 594 10.45 -23.83 -18.94
C VAL A 594 9.51 -22.78 -18.35
N ILE A 595 10.04 -21.78 -17.64
CA ILE A 595 9.24 -20.69 -17.05
C ILE A 595 8.49 -19.91 -18.13
N LYS A 596 9.12 -19.58 -19.27
CA LYS A 596 8.45 -18.93 -20.41
C LYS A 596 7.32 -19.76 -20.99
N THR A 597 7.49 -21.07 -21.03
CA THR A 597 6.47 -21.99 -21.53
C THR A 597 5.26 -22.01 -20.61
N PHE A 598 5.46 -22.05 -19.29
CA PHE A 598 4.41 -21.88 -18.30
C PHE A 598 3.67 -20.55 -18.45
N GLN A 599 4.39 -19.45 -18.59
CA GLN A 599 3.81 -18.12 -18.78
C GLN A 599 2.95 -18.01 -20.06
N ARG A 600 3.38 -18.65 -21.17
CA ARG A 600 2.61 -18.69 -22.43
C ARG A 600 1.33 -19.53 -22.33
N GLN A 601 1.31 -20.56 -21.51
CA GLN A 601 0.11 -21.37 -21.29
C GLN A 601 -0.95 -20.62 -20.46
N GLN A 602 -0.53 -19.86 -19.46
CA GLN A 602 -1.44 -19.07 -18.61
C GLN A 602 -2.21 -17.99 -19.38
N THR A 603 -1.60 -17.38 -20.41
CA THR A 603 -2.28 -16.37 -21.24
C THR A 603 -3.39 -16.92 -22.13
N LYS A 604 -3.56 -18.24 -22.20
CA LYS A 604 -4.56 -18.91 -23.06
C LYS A 604 -5.76 -19.48 -22.26
N THR A 605 -5.77 -19.37 -20.93
CA THR A 605 -6.83 -19.99 -20.10
C THR A 605 -7.79 -18.94 -19.53
N THR A 606 -9.07 -19.32 -19.47
CA THR A 606 -10.16 -18.54 -18.82
C THR A 606 -10.23 -18.76 -17.30
N GLN A 607 -9.17 -19.25 -16.69
CA GLN A 607 -9.10 -19.55 -15.25
C GLN A 607 -8.93 -18.29 -14.43
N THR A 608 -9.51 -18.27 -13.23
CA THR A 608 -9.31 -17.20 -12.27
C THR A 608 -7.84 -17.17 -11.80
N PRO A 609 -7.32 -16.02 -11.37
CA PRO A 609 -5.95 -15.92 -10.84
C PRO A 609 -5.64 -16.94 -9.76
N ASN A 610 -6.60 -17.24 -8.86
CA ASN A 610 -6.49 -18.28 -7.84
C ASN A 610 -6.30 -19.69 -8.43
N GLU A 611 -7.04 -20.04 -9.47
CA GLU A 611 -6.91 -21.33 -10.15
C GLU A 611 -5.56 -21.43 -10.86
N VAL A 612 -5.11 -20.34 -11.47
CA VAL A 612 -3.80 -20.26 -12.12
C VAL A 612 -2.67 -20.45 -11.11
N TYR A 613 -2.73 -19.76 -9.94
CA TYR A 613 -1.72 -19.91 -8.90
C TYR A 613 -1.74 -21.28 -8.23
N ARG A 614 -2.92 -21.84 -7.95
CA ARG A 614 -3.04 -23.21 -7.46
C ARG A 614 -2.48 -24.23 -8.45
N ALA A 615 -2.79 -24.07 -9.73
CA ALA A 615 -2.27 -24.93 -10.78
C ALA A 615 -0.74 -24.83 -10.85
N LEU A 616 -0.15 -23.64 -10.72
CA LEU A 616 1.29 -23.42 -10.70
C LEU A 616 1.97 -24.13 -9.53
N ILE A 617 1.40 -24.04 -8.32
CA ILE A 617 1.91 -24.70 -7.12
C ILE A 617 1.70 -26.21 -7.19
N GLU A 618 0.57 -26.70 -7.71
CA GLU A 618 0.30 -28.14 -7.88
C GLU A 618 1.16 -28.76 -8.99
N GLU A 619 1.46 -28.02 -10.03
CA GLU A 619 2.28 -28.46 -11.14
C GLU A 619 3.76 -28.53 -10.78
N GLN A 620 4.23 -27.65 -9.92
CA GLN A 620 5.55 -27.76 -9.28
C GLN A 620 5.69 -29.03 -8.42
N ARG A 621 4.58 -29.63 -7.99
CA ARG A 621 4.55 -30.91 -7.26
C ARG A 621 4.55 -32.15 -8.14
N LYS A 622 4.11 -32.06 -9.40
CA LYS A 622 4.10 -33.19 -10.31
C LYS A 622 5.49 -33.37 -10.90
N PRO A 623 6.00 -34.62 -11.08
CA PRO A 623 7.12 -34.84 -11.96
C PRO A 623 6.74 -34.23 -13.31
N LEU A 624 7.60 -33.36 -13.83
CA LEU A 624 7.37 -32.59 -15.06
C LEU A 624 7.12 -33.44 -16.34
N ALA A 625 6.88 -34.73 -16.19
CA ALA A 625 6.83 -35.75 -17.25
C ALA A 625 5.45 -36.08 -17.79
N ALA A 626 4.38 -35.53 -17.27
CA ALA A 626 3.06 -35.90 -17.76
C ALA A 626 2.22 -34.67 -18.14
N ASP A 627 1.82 -34.64 -19.39
CA ASP A 627 0.83 -33.74 -19.96
C ASP A 627 1.21 -32.28 -20.22
N MET A 628 2.04 -32.10 -21.21
CA MET A 628 2.07 -30.86 -22.00
C MET A 628 1.58 -31.17 -23.42
N ASP A 629 0.31 -31.46 -23.55
CA ASP A 629 -0.37 -31.48 -24.84
C ASP A 629 -0.78 -30.06 -25.26
N SER A 630 0.17 -29.29 -25.74
CA SER A 630 -0.12 -28.13 -26.60
C SER A 630 0.87 -28.10 -27.76
N ALA A 631 0.35 -27.99 -28.95
CA ALA A 631 1.04 -28.17 -30.23
C ALA A 631 2.22 -27.17 -30.48
N ASP A 632 2.55 -26.30 -29.54
CA ASP A 632 3.58 -25.27 -29.69
C ASP A 632 4.68 -25.28 -28.59
N ALA A 633 4.68 -26.25 -27.69
CA ALA A 633 5.70 -26.34 -26.65
C ALA A 633 6.54 -27.61 -26.85
N ALA A 634 7.84 -27.44 -27.00
CA ALA A 634 8.76 -28.59 -26.95
C ALA A 634 8.64 -29.26 -25.57
N PRO A 635 8.58 -30.61 -25.50
CA PRO A 635 8.53 -31.31 -24.24
C PRO A 635 9.76 -30.98 -23.40
N ILE A 636 9.52 -30.77 -22.11
CA ILE A 636 10.62 -30.51 -21.12
C ILE A 636 11.50 -31.74 -21.08
N SER A 637 12.81 -31.57 -21.28
CA SER A 637 13.74 -32.68 -21.27
C SER A 637 13.82 -33.34 -19.88
N PRO A 638 14.16 -34.64 -19.77
CA PRO A 638 14.41 -35.29 -18.48
C PRO A 638 15.42 -34.56 -17.61
N ASP A 639 16.39 -33.90 -18.21
CA ASP A 639 17.44 -33.15 -17.54
C ASP A 639 16.89 -31.87 -16.89
N ASP A 640 16.01 -31.17 -17.62
CA ASP A 640 15.32 -29.97 -17.08
C ASP A 640 14.40 -30.33 -15.92
N GLN A 641 13.73 -31.49 -15.98
CA GLN A 641 12.94 -32.00 -14.88
C GLN A 641 13.77 -32.26 -13.62
N HIS A 642 14.94 -32.86 -13.80
CA HIS A 642 15.85 -33.16 -12.69
C HIS A 642 16.36 -31.87 -12.03
N ILE A 643 16.74 -30.87 -12.82
CA ILE A 643 17.18 -29.56 -12.33
C ILE A 643 16.08 -28.87 -11.53
N LEU A 644 14.86 -28.86 -12.05
CA LEU A 644 13.72 -28.24 -11.36
C LEU A 644 13.39 -28.96 -10.05
N GLN A 645 13.49 -30.31 -10.03
CA GLN A 645 13.33 -31.09 -8.79
C GLN A 645 14.40 -30.75 -7.75
N LEU A 646 15.66 -30.56 -8.17
CA LEU A 646 16.74 -30.17 -7.29
C LEU A 646 16.55 -28.76 -6.73
N LEU A 647 16.11 -27.80 -7.54
CA LEU A 647 15.80 -26.44 -7.10
C LEU A 647 14.64 -26.43 -6.10
N ILE A 648 13.58 -27.19 -6.37
CA ILE A 648 12.46 -27.35 -5.43
C ILE A 648 12.95 -27.99 -4.12
N ALA A 649 13.81 -28.99 -4.19
CA ALA A 649 14.39 -29.61 -2.98
C ALA A 649 15.19 -28.59 -2.15
N CYS A 650 15.97 -27.72 -2.81
CA CYS A 650 16.71 -26.65 -2.13
C CYS A 650 15.78 -25.66 -1.44
N MET A 651 14.74 -25.20 -2.11
CA MET A 651 13.74 -24.29 -1.54
C MET A 651 13.01 -24.92 -0.35
N ILE A 652 12.71 -26.23 -0.41
CA ILE A 652 12.10 -26.97 0.69
C ILE A 652 13.07 -27.03 1.89
N GLU A 653 14.36 -27.23 1.65
CA GLU A 653 15.34 -27.27 2.74
C GLU A 653 15.56 -25.89 3.36
N GLU A 654 15.58 -24.83 2.56
CA GLU A 654 15.61 -23.46 3.08
C GLU A 654 14.39 -23.16 3.93
N ALA A 655 13.20 -23.52 3.46
CA ALA A 655 11.96 -23.37 4.23
C ALA A 655 11.99 -24.18 5.53
N LYS A 656 12.54 -25.39 5.54
CA LYS A 656 12.77 -26.19 6.76
C LYS A 656 13.70 -25.50 7.74
N LEU A 657 14.80 -24.93 7.24
CA LEU A 657 15.77 -24.20 8.07
C LEU A 657 15.14 -22.94 8.68
N LEU A 658 14.32 -22.23 7.93
CA LEU A 658 13.66 -21.00 8.38
C LEU A 658 12.47 -21.26 9.31
N THR A 659 11.64 -22.24 8.99
CA THR A 659 10.38 -22.50 9.72
C THR A 659 10.50 -23.54 10.82
N GLY A 660 11.52 -24.36 10.76
CA GLY A 660 11.73 -25.43 11.74
C GLY A 660 10.88 -26.68 11.50
N LEU A 661 10.19 -26.79 10.39
CA LEU A 661 9.32 -27.92 10.06
C LEU A 661 10.04 -28.99 9.22
N SER A 662 9.49 -30.19 9.12
CA SER A 662 9.99 -31.21 8.17
C SER A 662 9.73 -30.76 6.73
N GLY A 663 10.49 -31.31 5.76
CA GLY A 663 10.40 -30.82 4.37
C GLY A 663 9.00 -30.84 3.77
N ALA A 664 8.26 -31.90 3.99
CA ALA A 664 6.88 -31.99 3.52
C ALA A 664 5.97 -31.01 4.28
N ASP A 665 6.16 -30.88 5.58
CA ASP A 665 5.36 -30.01 6.45
C ASP A 665 5.72 -28.54 6.24
N ALA A 666 6.99 -28.19 6.04
CA ALA A 666 7.42 -26.83 5.71
C ALA A 666 6.86 -26.38 4.36
N PHE A 667 6.91 -27.25 3.35
CA PHE A 667 6.30 -26.96 2.07
C PHE A 667 4.77 -26.86 2.14
N ALA A 668 4.13 -27.74 2.92
CA ALA A 668 2.69 -27.68 3.15
C ALA A 668 2.28 -26.41 3.91
N ALA A 669 3.04 -26.01 4.92
CA ALA A 669 2.80 -24.78 5.68
C ALA A 669 2.98 -23.53 4.80
N LEU A 670 4.07 -23.44 4.02
CA LEU A 670 4.27 -22.35 3.06
C LEU A 670 3.18 -22.29 2.00
N LYS A 671 2.78 -23.45 1.48
CA LYS A 671 1.67 -23.53 0.53
C LYS A 671 0.36 -23.11 1.17
N GLN A 672 0.09 -23.56 2.39
CA GLN A 672 -1.13 -23.19 3.11
C GLN A 672 -1.18 -21.70 3.42
N ASP A 673 -0.08 -21.11 3.84
CA ASP A 673 0.04 -19.67 4.09
C ASP A 673 -0.16 -18.87 2.78
N PHE A 674 0.53 -19.27 1.71
CA PHE A 674 0.37 -18.65 0.40
C PHE A 674 -1.06 -18.77 -0.12
N ASP A 675 -1.66 -19.97 -0.10
CA ASP A 675 -3.04 -20.19 -0.53
C ASP A 675 -4.04 -19.39 0.32
N ALA A 676 -3.80 -19.25 1.64
CA ALA A 676 -4.64 -18.46 2.54
C ALA A 676 -4.56 -16.97 2.21
N ARG A 677 -3.36 -16.43 1.95
CA ARG A 677 -3.15 -15.04 1.56
C ARG A 677 -3.76 -14.73 0.21
N VAL A 678 -3.54 -15.59 -0.78
CA VAL A 678 -4.16 -15.46 -2.11
C VAL A 678 -5.68 -15.52 -2.02
N GLN A 679 -6.23 -16.41 -1.19
CA GLN A 679 -7.67 -16.50 -0.97
C GLN A 679 -8.22 -15.25 -0.27
N HIS A 680 -7.48 -14.72 0.70
CA HIS A 680 -7.83 -13.48 1.41
C HIS A 680 -7.90 -12.30 0.42
N ILE A 681 -6.85 -12.11 -0.39
CA ILE A 681 -6.79 -11.05 -1.40
C ILE A 681 -7.93 -11.19 -2.42
N SER A 682 -8.20 -12.41 -2.88
CA SER A 682 -9.31 -12.67 -3.80
C SER A 682 -10.66 -12.32 -3.18
N THR A 683 -10.87 -12.70 -1.92
CA THR A 683 -12.12 -12.42 -1.19
C THR A 683 -12.27 -10.91 -0.93
N GLN A 684 -11.21 -10.22 -0.59
CA GLN A 684 -11.22 -8.76 -0.44
C GLN A 684 -11.49 -8.06 -1.79
N ALA A 685 -10.84 -8.49 -2.87
CA ALA A 685 -11.07 -7.94 -4.19
C ALA A 685 -12.53 -8.14 -4.64
N GLU A 686 -13.11 -9.33 -4.38
CA GLU A 686 -14.53 -9.61 -4.63
C GLU A 686 -15.45 -8.72 -3.78
N THR A 687 -15.14 -8.53 -2.49
CA THR A 687 -15.92 -7.68 -1.58
C THR A 687 -15.82 -6.20 -1.92
N THR A 688 -14.71 -5.76 -2.49
CA THR A 688 -14.52 -4.38 -2.98
C THR A 688 -15.01 -4.15 -4.40
N GLY A 689 -15.65 -5.16 -5.03
CA GLY A 689 -16.15 -5.09 -6.42
C GLY A 689 -15.05 -5.16 -7.48
N ARG A 690 -13.81 -5.49 -7.11
CA ARG A 690 -12.71 -5.73 -8.06
C ARG A 690 -12.91 -7.09 -8.74
N GLN A 691 -13.16 -7.09 -10.03
CA GLN A 691 -13.15 -8.32 -10.83
C GLN A 691 -11.71 -8.72 -11.17
N MET A 692 -11.33 -9.90 -10.70
CA MET A 692 -10.05 -10.51 -11.07
C MET A 692 -10.22 -11.36 -12.33
N THR A 693 -10.30 -10.70 -13.47
CA THR A 693 -10.52 -11.38 -14.77
C THR A 693 -9.24 -11.79 -15.45
N ASN A 694 -8.10 -11.27 -15.00
CA ASN A 694 -6.79 -11.53 -15.57
C ASN A 694 -5.68 -11.35 -14.54
N MET A 695 -4.46 -11.76 -14.92
CA MET A 695 -3.28 -11.64 -14.04
C MET A 695 -2.94 -10.19 -13.68
N PHE A 696 -3.37 -9.22 -14.46
CA PHE A 696 -3.15 -7.81 -14.18
C PHE A 696 -3.99 -7.33 -12.99
N ASP A 697 -5.28 -7.68 -12.98
CA ASP A 697 -6.18 -7.35 -11.87
C ASP A 697 -5.72 -8.01 -10.56
N PHE A 698 -5.23 -9.26 -10.66
CA PHE A 698 -4.64 -9.96 -9.52
C PHE A 698 -3.38 -9.27 -9.00
N ALA A 699 -2.46 -8.91 -9.89
CA ALA A 699 -1.23 -8.21 -9.51
C ALA A 699 -1.54 -6.85 -8.87
N GLU A 700 -2.56 -6.14 -9.35
CA GLU A 700 -3.01 -4.88 -8.75
C GLU A 700 -3.55 -5.10 -7.33
N ALA A 701 -4.39 -6.12 -7.13
CA ALA A 701 -4.91 -6.46 -5.81
C ALA A 701 -3.81 -6.89 -4.83
N VAL A 702 -2.82 -7.66 -5.30
CA VAL A 702 -1.67 -8.08 -4.48
C VAL A 702 -0.80 -6.88 -4.10
N PHE A 703 -0.59 -5.92 -5.00
CA PHE A 703 0.18 -4.70 -4.68
C PHE A 703 -0.51 -3.83 -3.65
N ASP A 704 -1.83 -3.80 -3.65
CA ASP A 704 -2.59 -3.02 -2.68
C ASP A 704 -2.58 -3.65 -1.28
N GLU A 705 -2.68 -4.97 -1.20
CA GLU A 705 -2.92 -5.68 0.06
C GLU A 705 -1.65 -6.39 0.59
N GLU A 706 -0.91 -7.08 -0.28
CA GLU A 706 0.23 -7.92 0.11
C GLU A 706 1.36 -7.84 -0.93
N PRO A 707 2.04 -6.69 -1.07
CA PRO A 707 3.09 -6.50 -2.08
C PRO A 707 4.25 -7.50 -1.95
N GLU A 708 4.47 -8.06 -0.76
CA GLU A 708 5.52 -9.04 -0.47
C GLU A 708 5.31 -10.37 -1.22
N LEU A 709 4.07 -10.74 -1.50
CA LEU A 709 3.79 -11.96 -2.29
C LEU A 709 4.35 -11.89 -3.71
N LEU A 710 4.34 -10.72 -4.33
CA LEU A 710 4.96 -10.51 -5.64
C LEU A 710 6.48 -10.55 -5.58
N MET A 711 7.07 -10.14 -4.48
CA MET A 711 8.52 -10.29 -4.22
C MET A 711 8.90 -11.77 -4.16
N ILE A 712 8.12 -12.58 -3.44
CA ILE A 712 8.33 -14.03 -3.36
C ILE A 712 8.24 -14.66 -4.76
N VAL A 713 7.23 -14.30 -5.56
CA VAL A 713 7.10 -14.80 -6.93
C VAL A 713 8.28 -14.33 -7.80
N ALA A 714 8.73 -13.08 -7.64
CA ALA A 714 9.88 -12.54 -8.35
C ALA A 714 11.19 -13.24 -7.96
N GLU A 715 11.41 -13.48 -6.67
CA GLU A 715 12.57 -14.20 -6.16
C GLU A 715 12.58 -15.65 -6.60
N LEU A 716 11.42 -16.31 -6.62
CA LEU A 716 11.29 -17.70 -7.08
C LEU A 716 11.59 -17.88 -8.56
N THR A 717 11.40 -16.85 -9.36
CA THR A 717 11.58 -16.89 -10.81
C THR A 717 12.77 -16.07 -11.31
N ALA A 718 13.40 -15.34 -10.47
CA ALA A 718 14.61 -14.50 -10.49
C ALA A 718 15.29 -14.25 -11.85
N ASN A 719 14.71 -13.42 -12.70
CA ASN A 719 15.42 -12.93 -13.90
C ASN A 719 14.67 -11.81 -14.61
N LYS A 720 15.27 -11.29 -15.72
CA LYS A 720 14.70 -10.29 -16.61
C LYS A 720 13.30 -10.64 -17.12
N ASP A 721 13.00 -11.90 -17.34
CA ASP A 721 11.71 -12.32 -17.89
C ASP A 721 10.61 -12.36 -16.82
N THR A 722 10.96 -12.60 -15.56
CA THR A 722 10.03 -12.43 -14.44
C THR A 722 9.78 -10.97 -14.15
N ALA A 723 10.82 -10.15 -14.20
CA ALA A 723 10.68 -8.71 -14.17
C ALA A 723 9.78 -8.22 -15.32
N ALA A 724 9.91 -8.79 -16.52
CA ALA A 724 9.04 -8.52 -17.65
C ALA A 724 7.62 -9.08 -17.46
N PHE A 725 7.48 -10.22 -16.78
CA PHE A 725 6.19 -10.81 -16.43
C PHE A 725 5.46 -9.93 -15.39
N ILE A 726 6.12 -9.59 -14.30
CA ILE A 726 5.58 -8.65 -13.30
C ILE A 726 5.35 -7.29 -13.94
N GLY A 727 6.24 -6.84 -14.83
CA GLY A 727 6.09 -5.63 -15.61
C GLY A 727 4.85 -5.62 -16.50
N ARG A 728 4.50 -6.75 -17.14
CA ARG A 728 3.29 -6.85 -17.97
C ARG A 728 2.00 -6.91 -17.16
N PHE A 729 2.03 -7.56 -16.00
CA PHE A 729 0.83 -7.87 -15.20
C PHE A 729 0.67 -6.97 -13.99
N GLY A 730 1.74 -6.34 -13.51
CA GLY A 730 1.74 -5.49 -12.34
C GLY A 730 2.31 -4.09 -12.54
N CYS A 731 2.86 -3.79 -13.74
CA CYS A 731 3.63 -2.57 -13.98
C CYS A 731 2.83 -1.29 -13.72
N GLU A 732 1.60 -1.26 -14.15
CA GLU A 732 0.76 -0.07 -14.01
C GLU A 732 0.26 0.11 -12.57
N ALA A 733 -0.16 -0.98 -11.93
CA ALA A 733 -0.57 -0.97 -10.53
C ALA A 733 0.60 -0.59 -9.61
N TYR A 734 1.74 -1.21 -9.84
CA TYR A 734 2.94 -0.87 -9.09
C TYR A 734 3.44 0.56 -9.33
N TYR A 735 3.42 1.02 -10.58
CA TYR A 735 3.86 2.38 -10.89
C TYR A 735 3.00 3.43 -10.18
N ARG A 736 1.71 3.15 -10.00
CA ARG A 736 0.80 4.01 -9.25
C ARG A 736 1.09 3.96 -7.74
N HIS A 737 1.33 2.80 -7.19
CA HIS A 737 1.34 2.58 -5.75
C HIS A 737 2.73 2.41 -5.14
N ASN A 738 3.71 1.84 -5.86
CA ASN A 738 5.05 1.62 -5.30
C ASN A 738 6.17 1.49 -6.36
N LYS A 739 6.61 2.60 -6.93
CA LYS A 739 7.73 2.65 -7.90
C LYS A 739 9.01 1.91 -7.45
N LYS A 740 9.22 1.81 -6.13
CA LYS A 740 10.41 1.21 -5.53
C LYS A 740 10.48 -0.30 -5.76
N LEU A 741 9.36 -1.01 -5.56
CA LEU A 741 9.29 -2.46 -5.68
C LEU A 741 9.56 -2.94 -7.12
N LEU A 742 9.00 -2.26 -8.11
CA LEU A 742 9.23 -2.57 -9.52
C LEU A 742 10.66 -2.31 -9.98
N ARG A 743 11.29 -1.23 -9.48
CA ARG A 743 12.71 -0.98 -9.74
C ARG A 743 13.59 -2.08 -9.15
N TYR A 744 13.27 -2.55 -7.95
CA TYR A 744 13.95 -3.68 -7.32
C TYR A 744 13.77 -4.96 -8.15
N VAL A 745 12.54 -5.29 -8.51
CA VAL A 745 12.20 -6.52 -9.25
C VAL A 745 12.70 -6.48 -10.69
N CYS A 746 12.55 -5.35 -11.39
CA CYS A 746 12.90 -5.24 -12.81
C CYS A 746 14.34 -4.87 -13.05
N GLN A 747 15.06 -4.34 -12.06
CA GLN A 747 16.45 -3.81 -12.19
C GLN A 747 16.68 -2.86 -13.39
N GLU A 748 15.63 -2.36 -13.99
CA GLU A 748 15.65 -1.44 -15.13
C GLU A 748 14.77 -0.22 -14.81
N GLU A 749 15.07 0.92 -15.41
CA GLU A 749 14.15 2.07 -15.40
C GLU A 749 12.90 1.71 -16.19
N ILE A 750 11.81 1.47 -15.49
CA ILE A 750 10.51 1.34 -16.13
C ILE A 750 10.04 2.74 -16.48
N GLN A 751 10.04 3.03 -17.77
CA GLN A 751 9.36 4.23 -18.24
C GLN A 751 7.85 4.07 -17.96
N PRO A 752 7.17 5.14 -17.50
CA PRO A 752 5.72 5.10 -17.39
C PRO A 752 5.13 4.65 -18.72
N PRO A 753 4.06 3.86 -18.71
CA PRO A 753 3.35 3.58 -19.96
C PRO A 753 3.07 4.93 -20.61
N LEU A 754 3.51 5.08 -21.84
CA LEU A 754 3.24 6.25 -22.66
C LEU A 754 1.75 6.51 -22.55
N LYS A 755 1.38 7.71 -22.07
CA LYS A 755 -0.01 8.15 -22.05
C LYS A 755 -0.55 7.94 -23.47
N ALA A 756 -1.35 6.89 -23.64
CA ALA A 756 -2.14 6.67 -24.83
C ALA A 756 -3.35 7.60 -24.81
#